data_ffa7dcfc89548c9291bc22cb01df09dd
#
_entry.id   ffa7dcfc89548c9291bc22cb01df09dd
#
_cell.length_a   1.000
_cell.length_b   1.000
_cell.length_c   1.000
_cell.angle_alpha   90.00
_cell.angle_beta   90.00
_cell.angle_gamma   90.00
#
_symmetry.space_group_name_H-M   'P 1'
#
loop_
_entity.id
_entity.type
_entity.pdbx_description
1 polymer ?
#
loop_
_entity_poly.entity_id
_entity_poly.type
_entity_poly.pdbx_seq_one_letter_code
_entity_poly.pdbx_strand_id
1 'polypeptide(L)'
;MRFNQKELAFIATRTDIAFDKEGILWLKEKEGHFWQRNEVYTERWFRLRGNLLFYFKTKEKTSDPVGAIVLERCRVLKDTVTQKKHGFTIVFDEGDTQSYHLSGKSTKDTEEWMEKIKNASYESLRNKLLSLRKQLMEITGKDPLPEFHPLAQQEPLKPGIGQYSSTSTADADETPFLEMCIACHQLISSEEGQLPNAFVEIRTMTPPSTSWSKHAQTEIIEQSCDPYFLTTVVFPEGTMNEMTRLKLAVFDVRDREKEEMSLLGQAMCTMGDILTSVDQKLLLTLTPLDSPDACGTVTVLGWKVDSRKSPRRFSQIEKESEMGTRKNSGRSMVMVEHILKRSYRFPTTIRGVVLKVVEMMGESVLTFKIPIQLLKMYIAEEQQKILELHHLGDLNPSWENARQEILDNHFKLICAYKGNLQELVPLQGTCFKPARLRNDKKLAFIPINLHIQRTKVMQDTEGAGTLYDMVTVGAPAAHTLKFGQGGLRRLYMTLRKAQQSGGESENKAPVVKQLRVNLEKFKSQLSQHCESVKKAIRSRDVTNLMDTMSRLSDKATQLLKFREAPLVVDSLASLEKAVPSPKEEDSPTDGDNFWNVQIFTKPSAKCQELSTLVDQSLVMMQSHMESMIQNAQPPEGKSWEEVILSEVHDFSRAVDGLVKEIYLGMIFLQLQEEAKHASLLYEIRRRQDIVFSHAVTALVAGFVSKLHTSFSNAVFLKQLVQIGFLAHFESLLTTNGDEMGMLEDMCVSIGNLTCVKFKFKLCEREDEIPTLSGNRSYIQVNVSLPPMHFRRLPRDLQEGRLVKVIPVLFTQGINEHATLAERFGDTSLQEKINGDNYSILNFYLEQFKDKFPDAISSRREGDQSVEQLMKSLKSNIESRRGKNVDILLISEAICWRLNGCRFMSCKSAKDRTGMGITLEQCMILKREHNMDSQFFQQALDAMRSEGTRRENTHKNTGIRRYAFNSWQVMALPKLYRPPDGTYGKNVQT
;
A
#
# COMPACT_ATOMS: atom_id res chain seq x y z
N MET A 1 3.42 26.22 -8.69
CA MET A 1 4.61 26.09 -9.59
C MET A 1 5.60 27.19 -9.27
N ARG A 2 6.87 26.90 -9.16
CA ARG A 2 7.93 27.92 -9.11
C ARG A 2 8.56 27.95 -10.48
N PHE A 3 8.51 29.11 -11.12
CA PHE A 3 9.15 29.34 -12.42
C PHE A 3 10.50 30.04 -12.22
N ASN A 4 11.44 29.76 -13.11
CA ASN A 4 12.65 30.53 -13.20
C ASN A 4 12.30 31.97 -13.65
N GLN A 5 12.50 32.95 -12.79
CA GLN A 5 12.14 34.35 -13.04
C GLN A 5 12.80 34.89 -14.31
N LYS A 6 14.05 34.51 -14.60
CA LYS A 6 14.78 34.95 -15.81
C LYS A 6 14.14 34.38 -17.09
N GLU A 7 13.73 33.12 -17.09
CA GLU A 7 13.05 32.51 -18.24
C GLU A 7 11.66 33.08 -18.47
N LEU A 8 10.90 33.34 -17.39
CA LEU A 8 9.59 33.99 -17.49
C LEU A 8 9.71 35.40 -18.04
N ALA A 9 10.67 36.20 -17.55
CA ALA A 9 10.95 37.53 -18.07
C ALA A 9 11.35 37.49 -19.55
N PHE A 10 12.20 36.52 -19.94
CA PHE A 10 12.59 36.32 -21.34
C PHE A 10 11.37 35.98 -22.23
N ILE A 11 10.51 35.04 -21.81
CA ILE A 11 9.27 34.71 -22.58
C ILE A 11 8.31 35.86 -22.65
N ALA A 12 8.20 36.66 -21.58
CA ALA A 12 7.31 37.80 -21.48
C ALA A 12 7.71 39.02 -22.36
N THR A 13 9.03 39.13 -22.63
CA THR A 13 9.61 40.27 -23.36
C THR A 13 10.04 39.95 -24.80
N ARG A 14 10.14 38.68 -25.15
CA ARG A 14 10.52 38.22 -26.50
C ARG A 14 9.52 38.64 -27.56
N THR A 15 9.97 39.41 -28.58
CA THR A 15 9.11 40.02 -29.61
C THR A 15 9.16 39.33 -30.99
N ASP A 16 10.02 38.32 -31.16
CA ASP A 16 10.15 37.52 -32.39
C ASP A 16 8.96 36.58 -32.62
N ILE A 17 8.19 36.30 -31.58
CA ILE A 17 6.94 35.52 -31.65
C ILE A 17 5.80 36.43 -31.18
N ALA A 18 4.73 36.55 -32.01
CA ALA A 18 3.56 37.34 -31.69
C ALA A 18 2.83 36.87 -30.42
N PHE A 19 2.26 37.79 -29.68
CA PHE A 19 1.35 37.48 -28.57
C PHE A 19 -0.05 37.13 -29.11
N ASP A 20 -0.75 36.19 -28.47
CA ASP A 20 -2.10 35.77 -28.84
C ASP A 20 -3.11 36.93 -28.64
N LYS A 21 -2.90 37.74 -27.60
CA LYS A 21 -3.56 39.02 -27.36
C LYS A 21 -2.72 39.86 -26.43
N GLU A 22 -2.71 41.20 -26.68
CA GLU A 22 -2.15 42.17 -25.76
C GLU A 22 -3.04 43.40 -25.62
N GLY A 23 -3.03 44.04 -24.47
CA GLY A 23 -3.87 45.18 -24.20
C GLY A 23 -3.97 45.57 -22.73
N ILE A 24 -4.72 46.62 -22.46
CA ILE A 24 -4.96 47.14 -21.11
C ILE A 24 -6.15 46.36 -20.49
N LEU A 25 -5.93 45.85 -19.27
CA LEU A 25 -6.99 45.39 -18.38
C LEU A 25 -6.80 46.02 -17.00
N TRP A 26 -7.87 46.22 -16.27
CA TRP A 26 -7.83 46.67 -14.88
C TRP A 26 -7.86 45.40 -13.99
N LEU A 27 -6.82 45.23 -13.21
CA LEU A 27 -6.65 44.12 -12.25
C LEU A 27 -7.01 44.63 -10.85
N LYS A 28 -7.82 43.90 -10.13
CA LYS A 28 -8.13 44.16 -8.73
C LYS A 28 -6.97 43.70 -7.85
N GLU A 29 -6.23 44.66 -7.27
CA GLU A 29 -5.05 44.46 -6.42
C GLU A 29 -5.31 44.97 -5.00
N LYS A 30 -4.59 44.44 -4.02
CA LYS A 30 -4.63 44.90 -2.62
C LYS A 30 -3.55 45.94 -2.41
N GLU A 31 -3.95 47.22 -2.19
CA GLU A 31 -3.04 48.34 -1.85
C GLU A 31 -3.19 48.70 -0.37
N GLY A 32 -2.06 48.96 0.33
CA GLY A 32 -2.03 49.49 1.71
C GLY A 32 -1.04 48.80 2.66
N HIS A 33 -0.68 49.55 3.73
CA HIS A 33 0.17 49.03 4.81
C HIS A 33 -0.58 48.02 5.69
N PHE A 34 0.13 47.22 6.47
CA PHE A 34 -0.25 46.01 7.22
C PHE A 34 -1.61 46.07 7.96
N TRP A 35 -2.18 47.25 8.22
CA TRP A 35 -3.40 47.48 9.01
C TRP A 35 -4.63 47.99 8.23
N GLN A 36 -4.49 48.42 6.96
CA GLN A 36 -5.63 48.85 6.10
C GLN A 36 -5.34 48.40 4.66
N ARG A 37 -5.90 47.28 4.24
CA ARG A 37 -5.82 46.80 2.85
C ARG A 37 -7.10 47.15 2.10
N ASN A 38 -7.03 48.18 1.27
CA ASN A 38 -8.13 48.48 0.35
C ASN A 38 -7.92 47.75 -0.99
N GLU A 39 -8.96 47.18 -1.53
CA GLU A 39 -8.95 46.52 -2.83
C GLU A 39 -9.26 47.56 -3.94
N VAL A 40 -8.30 47.84 -4.81
CA VAL A 40 -8.40 48.84 -5.86
C VAL A 40 -8.14 48.20 -7.22
N TYR A 41 -8.90 48.67 -8.25
CA TYR A 41 -8.65 48.27 -9.62
C TYR A 41 -7.52 49.12 -10.22
N THR A 42 -6.37 48.48 -10.49
CA THR A 42 -5.16 49.11 -11.03
C THR A 42 -5.06 48.80 -12.53
N GLU A 43 -4.73 49.81 -13.34
CA GLU A 43 -4.48 49.64 -14.76
C GLU A 43 -3.16 48.88 -14.99
N ARG A 44 -3.22 47.80 -15.79
CA ARG A 44 -2.07 46.98 -16.14
C ARG A 44 -2.06 46.68 -17.65
N TRP A 45 -0.88 46.57 -18.25
CA TRP A 45 -0.71 46.06 -19.59
C TRP A 45 -0.58 44.56 -19.56
N PHE A 46 -1.46 43.85 -20.26
CA PHE A 46 -1.50 42.37 -20.31
C PHE A 46 -0.99 41.88 -21.65
N ARG A 47 -0.28 40.71 -21.60
CA ARG A 47 0.17 39.94 -22.76
C ARG A 47 -0.14 38.48 -22.54
N LEU A 48 -0.89 37.90 -23.48
CA LEU A 48 -1.21 36.48 -23.49
C LEU A 48 -0.32 35.77 -24.50
N ARG A 49 0.35 34.70 -24.03
CA ARG A 49 1.13 33.81 -24.89
C ARG A 49 0.93 32.36 -24.44
N GLY A 50 0.25 31.54 -25.29
CA GLY A 50 -0.16 30.21 -24.92
C GLY A 50 -0.99 30.23 -23.63
N ASN A 51 -0.61 29.45 -22.64
CA ASN A 51 -1.28 29.37 -21.31
C ASN A 51 -0.73 30.34 -20.26
N LEU A 52 0.09 31.31 -20.65
CA LEU A 52 0.68 32.31 -19.77
C LEU A 52 0.13 33.71 -20.04
N LEU A 53 -0.49 34.30 -19.03
CA LEU A 53 -1.00 35.65 -19.05
C LEU A 53 -0.11 36.56 -18.19
N PHE A 54 0.75 37.34 -18.82
CA PHE A 54 1.66 38.26 -18.16
C PHE A 54 1.01 39.63 -17.97
N TYR A 55 1.37 40.33 -16.88
CA TYR A 55 0.94 41.71 -16.67
C TYR A 55 2.09 42.62 -16.24
N PHE A 56 2.07 43.86 -16.73
CA PHE A 56 3.15 44.86 -16.63
C PHE A 56 2.60 46.18 -16.11
N LYS A 57 3.50 47.03 -15.55
CA LYS A 57 3.17 48.39 -15.14
C LYS A 57 3.06 49.32 -16.35
N THR A 58 3.87 49.10 -17.37
CA THR A 58 3.95 49.94 -18.57
C THR A 58 3.81 49.13 -19.86
N LYS A 59 3.51 49.83 -20.98
CA LYS A 59 3.38 49.22 -22.33
C LYS A 59 4.74 48.92 -22.96
N GLU A 60 5.85 49.33 -22.36
CA GLU A 60 7.18 49.20 -22.93
C GLU A 60 7.54 47.73 -23.17
N LYS A 61 8.19 47.46 -24.32
CA LYS A 61 8.51 46.07 -24.74
C LYS A 61 9.58 45.42 -23.86
N THR A 62 10.42 46.24 -23.21
CA THR A 62 11.55 45.81 -22.39
C THR A 62 11.28 45.85 -20.89
N SER A 63 10.07 46.22 -20.46
CA SER A 63 9.74 46.25 -19.04
C SER A 63 9.57 44.86 -18.49
N ASP A 64 10.05 44.66 -17.26
CA ASP A 64 9.87 43.37 -16.56
C ASP A 64 8.40 43.14 -16.18
N PRO A 65 7.91 41.89 -16.27
CA PRO A 65 6.53 41.59 -15.86
C PRO A 65 6.39 41.73 -14.34
N VAL A 66 5.29 42.33 -13.90
CA VAL A 66 4.91 42.39 -12.47
C VAL A 66 4.50 41.02 -11.97
N GLY A 67 3.90 40.20 -12.83
CA GLY A 67 3.49 38.86 -12.54
C GLY A 67 3.01 38.10 -13.77
N ALA A 68 2.74 36.82 -13.57
CA ALA A 68 2.22 35.91 -14.57
C ALA A 68 1.13 35.01 -13.97
N ILE A 69 0.04 34.83 -14.72
CA ILE A 69 -1.06 33.95 -14.37
C ILE A 69 -1.00 32.74 -15.33
N VAL A 70 -0.90 31.54 -14.78
CA VAL A 70 -0.89 30.30 -15.55
C VAL A 70 -2.33 29.82 -15.74
N LEU A 71 -2.79 29.80 -17.01
CA LEU A 71 -4.17 29.52 -17.36
C LEU A 71 -4.45 28.01 -17.51
N GLU A 72 -4.20 27.26 -16.43
CA GLU A 72 -4.49 25.85 -16.36
C GLU A 72 -5.54 25.58 -15.28
N ARG A 73 -6.51 24.71 -15.56
CA ARG A 73 -7.62 24.38 -14.65
C ARG A 73 -8.31 25.61 -14.08
N CYS A 74 -8.61 26.56 -14.96
CA CYS A 74 -9.31 27.76 -14.57
C CYS A 74 -10.60 27.92 -15.38
N ARG A 75 -11.58 28.60 -14.77
CA ARG A 75 -12.84 29.00 -15.40
C ARG A 75 -12.89 30.51 -15.48
N VAL A 76 -13.35 31.00 -16.61
CA VAL A 76 -13.55 32.44 -16.84
C VAL A 76 -15.04 32.74 -16.75
N LEU A 77 -15.42 33.51 -15.75
CA LEU A 77 -16.82 33.88 -15.46
C LEU A 77 -17.05 35.35 -15.74
N LYS A 78 -18.16 35.66 -16.38
CA LYS A 78 -18.61 37.07 -16.54
C LYS A 78 -19.10 37.57 -15.18
N ASP A 79 -18.55 38.66 -14.73
CA ASP A 79 -18.86 39.19 -13.40
C ASP A 79 -20.14 40.02 -13.48
N THR A 80 -21.17 39.58 -12.76
CA THR A 80 -22.47 40.24 -12.69
C THR A 80 -22.64 41.13 -11.43
N VAL A 81 -21.67 41.09 -10.53
CA VAL A 81 -21.78 41.61 -9.14
C VAL A 81 -20.80 42.77 -8.87
N THR A 82 -19.75 42.99 -9.67
CA THR A 82 -18.71 43.96 -9.36
C THR A 82 -19.06 45.38 -9.77
N GLN A 83 -18.50 46.35 -9.03
CA GLN A 83 -18.71 47.80 -9.21
C GLN A 83 -18.21 48.38 -10.56
N LYS A 84 -17.49 47.61 -11.40
CA LYS A 84 -17.02 48.05 -12.71
C LYS A 84 -17.85 47.44 -13.86
N LYS A 85 -18.33 48.30 -14.78
CA LYS A 85 -18.88 47.85 -16.07
C LYS A 85 -17.81 47.06 -16.84
N HIS A 86 -18.14 45.89 -17.36
CA HIS A 86 -17.26 45.00 -18.15
C HIS A 86 -16.25 44.15 -17.34
N GLY A 87 -16.65 43.67 -16.15
CA GLY A 87 -15.82 42.77 -15.31
C GLY A 87 -15.92 41.30 -15.70
N PHE A 88 -14.82 40.55 -15.48
CA PHE A 88 -14.78 39.12 -15.53
C PHE A 88 -13.79 38.58 -14.51
N THR A 89 -13.97 37.34 -14.10
CA THR A 89 -13.14 36.70 -13.07
C THR A 89 -12.56 35.39 -13.58
N ILE A 90 -11.27 35.18 -13.34
CA ILE A 90 -10.57 33.91 -13.55
C ILE A 90 -10.55 33.19 -12.21
N VAL A 91 -11.21 32.02 -12.13
CA VAL A 91 -11.32 31.17 -10.92
C VAL A 91 -10.60 29.86 -11.17
N PHE A 92 -9.78 29.41 -10.22
CA PHE A 92 -9.05 28.16 -10.30
C PHE A 92 -9.75 27.05 -9.52
N ASP A 93 -9.75 25.81 -10.07
CA ASP A 93 -10.51 24.67 -9.51
C ASP A 93 -9.83 23.99 -8.32
N GLU A 94 -8.59 24.31 -7.94
CA GLU A 94 -7.86 23.70 -6.80
C GLU A 94 -7.70 24.67 -5.61
N GLY A 95 -8.27 24.31 -4.50
CA GLY A 95 -8.19 24.63 -3.09
C GLY A 95 -7.18 25.69 -2.64
N ASP A 96 -7.50 26.83 -2.68
CA ASP A 96 -7.33 28.09 -2.00
C ASP A 96 -7.89 29.14 -2.93
N THR A 97 -8.76 29.95 -2.43
CA THR A 97 -9.60 30.92 -3.16
C THR A 97 -8.81 31.99 -3.93
N GLN A 98 -7.89 31.60 -4.80
CA GLN A 98 -7.16 32.54 -5.64
C GLN A 98 -7.99 32.80 -6.89
N SER A 99 -8.70 33.92 -6.90
CA SER A 99 -9.41 34.46 -8.06
C SER A 99 -8.80 35.78 -8.51
N TYR A 100 -8.73 36.00 -9.83
CA TYR A 100 -8.28 37.26 -10.39
C TYR A 100 -9.48 37.98 -11.00
N HIS A 101 -9.80 39.18 -10.48
CA HIS A 101 -10.87 40.01 -10.96
C HIS A 101 -10.32 41.04 -11.95
N LEU A 102 -10.80 40.98 -13.17
CA LEU A 102 -10.32 41.77 -14.30
C LEU A 102 -11.47 42.57 -14.95
N SER A 103 -11.16 43.70 -15.58
CA SER A 103 -12.13 44.44 -16.32
C SER A 103 -11.52 44.98 -17.61
N GLY A 104 -12.21 44.86 -18.76
CA GLY A 104 -11.78 45.37 -20.04
C GLY A 104 -12.27 46.82 -20.31
N LYS A 105 -11.83 47.42 -21.44
CA LYS A 105 -12.21 48.73 -21.84
C LYS A 105 -13.68 48.85 -22.32
N SER A 106 -14.20 47.77 -22.89
CA SER A 106 -15.56 47.68 -23.40
C SER A 106 -16.08 46.25 -23.30
N THR A 107 -17.39 46.08 -23.47
CA THR A 107 -17.99 44.72 -23.48
C THR A 107 -17.35 43.84 -24.54
N LYS A 108 -17.13 44.37 -25.74
CA LYS A 108 -16.50 43.63 -26.85
C LYS A 108 -15.06 43.21 -26.52
N ASP A 109 -14.26 44.15 -25.98
CA ASP A 109 -12.86 43.85 -25.57
C ASP A 109 -12.81 42.79 -24.46
N THR A 110 -13.73 42.85 -23.48
CA THR A 110 -13.88 41.88 -22.43
C THR A 110 -14.23 40.50 -22.97
N GLU A 111 -15.18 40.42 -23.88
CA GLU A 111 -15.58 39.13 -24.47
C GLU A 111 -14.45 38.51 -25.31
N GLU A 112 -13.68 39.29 -26.03
CA GLU A 112 -12.51 38.87 -26.77
C GLU A 112 -11.41 38.34 -25.81
N TRP A 113 -11.16 39.00 -24.68
CA TRP A 113 -10.23 38.54 -23.67
C TRP A 113 -10.69 37.21 -23.01
N MET A 114 -11.96 37.14 -22.65
CA MET A 114 -12.55 35.93 -22.06
C MET A 114 -12.44 34.74 -23.00
N GLU A 115 -12.71 34.93 -24.30
CA GLU A 115 -12.62 33.88 -25.31
C GLU A 115 -11.18 33.40 -25.50
N LYS A 116 -10.21 34.32 -25.61
CA LYS A 116 -8.81 34.02 -25.76
C LYS A 116 -8.26 33.25 -24.53
N ILE A 117 -8.62 33.71 -23.32
CA ILE A 117 -8.21 33.05 -22.07
C ILE A 117 -8.84 31.64 -21.93
N LYS A 118 -10.12 31.48 -22.29
CA LYS A 118 -10.77 30.17 -22.29
C LYS A 118 -10.10 29.16 -23.20
N ASN A 119 -9.59 29.60 -24.35
CA ASN A 119 -8.96 28.76 -25.37
C ASN A 119 -7.44 28.59 -25.14
N ALA A 120 -6.86 29.21 -24.12
CA ALA A 120 -5.42 29.27 -23.92
C ALA A 120 -4.86 28.09 -23.10
N SER A 121 -5.70 27.31 -22.42
CA SER A 121 -5.23 26.15 -21.62
C SER A 121 -4.61 25.08 -22.51
N TYR A 122 -3.61 24.38 -21.96
CA TYR A 122 -2.95 23.26 -22.65
C TYR A 122 -3.96 22.20 -23.13
N GLU A 123 -4.97 21.92 -22.34
CA GLU A 123 -6.01 20.95 -22.69
C GLU A 123 -6.85 21.42 -23.88
N SER A 124 -7.23 22.70 -23.91
CA SER A 124 -7.95 23.29 -25.03
C SER A 124 -7.14 23.27 -26.33
N LEU A 125 -5.86 23.65 -26.25
CA LEU A 125 -4.93 23.63 -27.40
C LEU A 125 -4.68 22.20 -27.92
N ARG A 126 -4.53 21.23 -27.00
CA ARG A 126 -4.37 19.81 -27.35
C ARG A 126 -5.61 19.26 -28.05
N ASN A 127 -6.81 19.55 -27.54
CA ASN A 127 -8.06 19.11 -28.14
C ASN A 127 -8.25 19.71 -29.54
N LYS A 128 -7.88 20.97 -29.74
CA LYS A 128 -7.87 21.60 -31.03
C LYS A 128 -6.89 20.97 -32.00
N LEU A 129 -5.68 20.63 -31.53
CA LEU A 129 -4.68 19.93 -32.33
C LEU A 129 -5.18 18.55 -32.78
N LEU A 130 -5.77 17.78 -31.84
CA LEU A 130 -6.34 16.46 -32.14
C LEU A 130 -7.50 16.53 -33.14
N SER A 131 -8.36 17.56 -33.00
CA SER A 131 -9.47 17.79 -33.93
C SER A 131 -8.97 18.14 -35.34
N LEU A 132 -7.98 19.02 -35.46
CA LEU A 132 -7.37 19.38 -36.74
C LEU A 132 -6.62 18.21 -37.37
N ARG A 133 -5.93 17.41 -36.57
CA ARG A 133 -5.24 16.17 -37.03
C ARG A 133 -6.24 15.17 -37.61
N LYS A 134 -7.39 14.98 -36.92
CA LYS A 134 -8.46 14.10 -37.38
C LYS A 134 -9.05 14.60 -38.71
N GLN A 135 -9.33 15.88 -38.84
CA GLN A 135 -9.82 16.49 -40.08
C GLN A 135 -8.81 16.32 -41.22
N LEU A 136 -7.52 16.54 -40.97
CA LEU A 136 -6.48 16.34 -41.98
C LEU A 136 -6.38 14.87 -42.42
N MET A 137 -6.49 13.94 -41.47
CA MET A 137 -6.48 12.50 -41.73
C MET A 137 -7.71 12.08 -42.57
N GLU A 138 -8.87 12.64 -42.27
CA GLU A 138 -10.12 12.42 -43.04
C GLU A 138 -10.02 12.97 -44.49
N ILE A 139 -9.34 14.10 -44.70
CA ILE A 139 -9.18 14.71 -46.03
C ILE A 139 -8.04 14.09 -46.83
N THR A 140 -6.91 13.79 -46.20
CA THR A 140 -5.68 13.38 -46.88
C THR A 140 -5.40 11.88 -46.87
N GLY A 141 -6.10 11.12 -45.99
CA GLY A 141 -5.83 9.69 -45.75
C GLY A 141 -4.48 9.38 -45.07
N LYS A 142 -3.70 10.43 -44.72
CA LYS A 142 -2.38 10.31 -44.09
C LYS A 142 -2.33 11.08 -42.80
N ASP A 143 -1.70 10.49 -41.78
CA ASP A 143 -1.45 11.19 -40.52
C ASP A 143 -0.36 12.24 -40.71
N PRO A 144 -0.63 13.54 -40.48
CA PRO A 144 0.38 14.59 -40.64
C PRO A 144 1.50 14.54 -39.61
N LEU A 145 1.35 13.77 -38.52
CA LEU A 145 2.33 13.62 -37.44
C LEU A 145 2.50 12.15 -37.08
N PRO A 146 3.13 11.32 -37.93
CA PRO A 146 3.25 9.88 -37.73
C PRO A 146 4.08 9.50 -36.48
N GLU A 147 4.98 10.36 -36.03
CA GLU A 147 5.80 10.16 -34.82
C GLU A 147 5.03 10.44 -33.52
N PHE A 148 3.90 11.11 -33.58
CA PHE A 148 2.95 11.25 -32.49
C PHE A 148 1.93 10.11 -32.53
N HIS A 149 2.33 8.89 -32.11
CA HIS A 149 1.35 7.91 -31.70
C HIS A 149 0.57 8.51 -30.54
N PRO A 150 -0.74 8.76 -30.67
CA PRO A 150 -1.55 8.99 -29.49
C PRO A 150 -1.47 7.69 -28.72
N LEU A 151 -0.92 7.74 -27.54
CA LEU A 151 -1.15 6.70 -26.53
C LEU A 151 -2.64 6.42 -26.57
N ALA A 152 -3.00 5.30 -27.17
CA ALA A 152 -4.36 4.91 -27.43
C ALA A 152 -5.17 5.07 -26.17
N GLN A 153 -6.19 5.90 -26.23
CA GLN A 153 -7.32 5.95 -25.30
C GLN A 153 -6.92 5.79 -23.80
N GLN A 154 -6.05 6.66 -23.33
CA GLN A 154 -5.99 6.96 -21.91
C GLN A 154 -6.74 8.28 -21.70
N GLU A 155 -7.83 8.21 -20.95
CA GLU A 155 -8.48 9.37 -20.36
C GLU A 155 -7.44 10.28 -19.67
N PRO A 156 -7.66 11.61 -19.61
CA PRO A 156 -6.66 12.55 -19.18
C PRO A 156 -6.15 12.20 -17.78
N LEU A 157 -4.96 11.64 -17.70
CA LEU A 157 -4.19 11.54 -16.48
C LEU A 157 -4.04 12.95 -15.93
N LYS A 158 -4.61 13.19 -14.76
CA LYS A 158 -4.47 14.46 -14.02
C LYS A 158 -2.99 14.85 -13.97
N PRO A 159 -2.64 16.10 -14.24
CA PRO A 159 -1.26 16.55 -14.31
C PRO A 159 -0.56 16.34 -12.97
N GLY A 160 0.46 15.55 -12.96
CA GLY A 160 1.24 15.29 -11.77
C GLY A 160 2.17 14.10 -11.84
N ILE A 161 2.13 13.33 -12.93
CA ILE A 161 3.10 12.26 -13.15
C ILE A 161 3.84 12.66 -14.42
N GLY A 162 5.05 13.23 -14.24
CA GLY A 162 5.92 13.53 -15.36
C GLY A 162 6.19 12.25 -16.15
N GLN A 163 6.01 12.33 -17.46
CA GLN A 163 6.57 11.33 -18.36
C GLN A 163 8.09 11.38 -18.15
N TYR A 164 8.61 10.31 -17.55
CA TYR A 164 10.04 10.12 -17.47
C TYR A 164 10.53 9.72 -18.87
N SER A 165 11.28 10.59 -19.52
CA SER A 165 12.26 10.09 -20.47
C SER A 165 13.31 9.37 -19.63
N SER A 166 13.11 8.08 -19.48
CA SER A 166 14.06 7.19 -18.83
C SER A 166 15.31 7.12 -19.69
N THR A 167 16.31 7.88 -19.31
CA THR A 167 17.67 7.51 -19.64
C THR A 167 17.99 6.26 -18.82
N SER A 168 17.96 5.11 -19.47
CA SER A 168 18.18 3.73 -18.98
C SER A 168 16.99 3.07 -18.24
N THR A 169 15.83 2.98 -18.89
CA THR A 169 14.98 1.81 -18.71
C THR A 169 15.38 0.79 -19.77
N ALA A 170 16.38 -0.03 -19.47
CA ALA A 170 16.34 -1.37 -19.97
C ALA A 170 15.04 -1.96 -19.39
N ASP A 171 14.12 -2.43 -20.24
CA ASP A 171 13.00 -3.23 -19.81
C ASP A 171 13.52 -4.30 -18.85
N ALA A 172 12.83 -4.54 -17.75
CA ALA A 172 13.30 -5.47 -16.72
C ALA A 172 13.52 -6.90 -17.25
N ASP A 173 13.04 -7.18 -18.46
CA ASP A 173 13.15 -8.44 -19.20
C ASP A 173 14.21 -8.42 -20.33
N GLU A 174 14.86 -7.28 -20.62
CA GLU A 174 15.96 -7.26 -21.59
C GLU A 174 17.20 -7.90 -20.97
N THR A 175 17.67 -8.98 -21.58
CA THR A 175 18.95 -9.60 -21.21
C THR A 175 20.06 -8.57 -21.46
N PRO A 176 20.94 -8.31 -20.47
CA PRO A 176 22.02 -7.37 -20.68
C PRO A 176 23.01 -7.93 -21.72
N PHE A 177 23.42 -7.09 -22.67
CA PHE A 177 24.45 -7.40 -23.64
C PHE A 177 25.85 -7.37 -23.01
N LEU A 178 26.11 -6.32 -22.22
CA LEU A 178 27.39 -6.05 -21.59
C LEU A 178 27.18 -5.51 -20.18
N GLU A 179 27.96 -5.99 -19.22
CA GLU A 179 28.14 -5.36 -17.90
C GLU A 179 29.54 -4.80 -17.78
N MET A 180 29.68 -3.59 -17.18
CA MET A 180 30.94 -2.88 -17.13
C MET A 180 31.19 -2.34 -15.71
N CYS A 181 32.41 -2.57 -15.18
CA CYS A 181 32.91 -1.93 -13.97
C CYS A 181 34.03 -0.95 -14.33
N ILE A 182 34.16 0.11 -13.55
CA ILE A 182 35.08 1.22 -13.81
C ILE A 182 35.97 1.45 -12.58
N ALA A 183 37.25 1.75 -12.83
CA ALA A 183 38.18 2.30 -11.84
C ALA A 183 39.03 3.40 -12.50
N CYS A 184 39.42 4.40 -11.74
CA CYS A 184 40.39 5.39 -12.22
C CYS A 184 41.68 5.29 -11.41
N HIS A 185 42.79 5.72 -12.01
CA HIS A 185 44.07 5.71 -11.36
C HIS A 185 44.85 7.00 -11.66
N GLN A 186 45.59 7.48 -10.66
CA GLN A 186 46.43 8.68 -10.73
C GLN A 186 45.65 9.90 -11.22
N LEU A 187 44.45 10.10 -10.75
CA LEU A 187 43.67 11.30 -11.05
C LEU A 187 44.35 12.52 -10.43
N ILE A 188 44.47 13.57 -11.23
CA ILE A 188 45.00 14.87 -10.81
C ILE A 188 43.78 15.78 -10.54
N SER A 189 43.68 16.30 -9.31
CA SER A 189 42.64 17.28 -8.98
C SER A 189 42.87 18.60 -9.73
N SER A 190 41.78 19.31 -9.98
CA SER A 190 41.84 20.66 -10.54
C SER A 190 42.37 21.70 -9.57
N GLU A 191 42.53 21.38 -8.28
CA GLU A 191 43.14 22.25 -7.27
C GLU A 191 44.44 21.63 -6.73
N GLU A 192 45.52 22.39 -6.77
CA GLU A 192 46.83 21.94 -6.26
C GLU A 192 46.75 21.54 -4.79
N GLY A 193 47.23 20.33 -4.48
CA GLY A 193 47.32 19.82 -3.11
C GLY A 193 46.07 19.19 -2.54
N GLN A 194 44.95 19.11 -3.28
CA GLN A 194 43.75 18.41 -2.87
C GLN A 194 43.57 17.10 -3.63
N LEU A 195 42.99 16.08 -3.00
CA LEU A 195 42.59 14.87 -3.66
C LEU A 195 41.18 15.04 -4.27
N PRO A 196 40.90 14.50 -5.48
CA PRO A 196 39.64 14.71 -6.15
C PRO A 196 38.47 13.90 -5.49
N ASN A 197 37.27 14.48 -5.57
CA ASN A 197 36.01 13.76 -5.28
C ASN A 197 35.41 13.32 -6.62
N ALA A 198 35.82 12.15 -7.11
CA ALA A 198 35.64 11.78 -8.49
C ALA A 198 34.35 10.92 -8.72
N PHE A 199 33.68 11.17 -9.86
CA PHE A 199 32.70 10.24 -10.46
C PHE A 199 32.89 10.19 -11.99
N VAL A 200 32.37 9.14 -12.61
CA VAL A 200 32.43 8.95 -14.06
C VAL A 200 31.02 9.02 -14.64
N GLU A 201 30.81 9.90 -15.62
CA GLU A 201 29.63 9.96 -16.45
C GLU A 201 29.88 9.17 -17.74
N ILE A 202 28.99 8.24 -18.07
CA ILE A 202 29.07 7.39 -19.24
C ILE A 202 28.02 7.86 -20.26
N ARG A 203 28.50 8.23 -21.45
CA ARG A 203 27.65 8.56 -22.61
C ARG A 203 27.84 7.55 -23.71
N THR A 204 26.76 7.28 -24.44
CA THR A 204 26.75 6.33 -25.55
C THR A 204 26.33 6.99 -26.85
N MET A 205 26.85 6.48 -27.96
CA MET A 205 26.47 6.84 -29.32
C MET A 205 26.44 5.57 -30.16
N THR A 206 25.29 5.09 -30.56
CA THR A 206 25.13 3.90 -31.38
C THR A 206 24.85 4.32 -32.83
N PRO A 207 25.70 3.94 -33.84
CA PRO A 207 25.43 4.23 -35.22
C PRO A 207 24.08 3.63 -35.69
N PRO A 208 23.26 4.34 -36.50
CA PRO A 208 23.59 5.54 -37.26
C PRO A 208 23.44 6.88 -36.53
N SER A 209 23.09 6.89 -35.21
CA SER A 209 23.00 8.13 -34.43
C SER A 209 24.35 8.84 -34.36
N THR A 210 24.33 10.17 -34.47
CA THR A 210 25.52 11.03 -34.33
C THR A 210 25.52 11.82 -33.04
N SER A 211 24.49 11.68 -32.20
CA SER A 211 24.33 12.39 -30.91
C SER A 211 24.75 11.53 -29.73
N TRP A 212 25.42 12.16 -28.74
CA TRP A 212 25.77 11.53 -27.49
C TRP A 212 24.59 11.61 -26.50
N SER A 213 24.16 10.44 -26.00
CA SER A 213 23.17 10.33 -24.94
C SER A 213 23.83 9.91 -23.62
N LYS A 214 23.43 10.53 -22.51
CA LYS A 214 23.86 10.08 -21.18
C LYS A 214 23.22 8.72 -20.90
N HIS A 215 24.07 7.72 -20.62
CA HIS A 215 23.61 6.36 -20.32
C HIS A 215 23.59 6.06 -18.83
N ALA A 216 24.70 6.36 -18.12
CA ALA A 216 24.84 6.10 -16.70
C ALA A 216 25.84 7.05 -16.04
N GLN A 217 25.92 7.00 -14.73
CA GLN A 217 27.00 7.59 -13.95
C GLN A 217 27.32 6.70 -12.76
N THR A 218 28.55 6.79 -12.24
CA THR A 218 28.98 6.11 -11.02
C THR A 218 28.62 6.93 -9.78
N GLU A 219 28.76 6.33 -8.60
CA GLU A 219 28.82 7.04 -7.32
C GLU A 219 30.03 7.98 -7.26
N ILE A 220 30.01 8.94 -6.33
CA ILE A 220 31.14 9.85 -6.08
C ILE A 220 32.02 9.22 -5.01
N ILE A 221 33.30 9.04 -5.29
CA ILE A 221 34.31 8.62 -4.33
C ILE A 221 35.12 9.86 -3.87
N GLU A 222 35.08 10.13 -2.57
CA GLU A 222 35.71 11.31 -1.98
C GLU A 222 37.18 11.09 -1.71
N GLN A 223 37.99 12.16 -1.92
CA GLN A 223 39.38 12.25 -1.54
C GLN A 223 40.22 11.04 -2.02
N SER A 224 40.13 10.68 -3.29
CA SER A 224 40.87 9.57 -3.85
C SER A 224 41.37 9.86 -5.26
N CYS A 225 42.67 9.68 -5.48
CA CYS A 225 43.27 9.72 -6.81
C CYS A 225 43.12 8.38 -7.56
N ASP A 226 42.77 7.29 -6.84
CA ASP A 226 42.60 5.94 -7.39
C ASP A 226 41.21 5.34 -7.03
N PRO A 227 40.11 5.98 -7.44
CA PRO A 227 38.77 5.52 -7.08
C PRO A 227 38.40 4.22 -7.81
N TYR A 228 37.87 3.24 -7.03
CA TYR A 228 37.23 2.02 -7.54
C TYR A 228 35.71 2.15 -7.34
N PHE A 229 34.96 2.15 -8.46
CA PHE A 229 33.52 2.35 -8.41
C PHE A 229 32.78 1.01 -8.24
N LEU A 230 31.85 0.93 -7.30
CA LEU A 230 31.08 -0.27 -7.00
C LEU A 230 29.86 -0.41 -7.92
N THR A 231 29.37 0.70 -8.49
CA THR A 231 28.26 0.69 -9.45
C THR A 231 28.66 -0.05 -10.73
N THR A 232 27.89 -1.06 -11.10
CA THR A 232 28.04 -1.76 -12.37
C THR A 232 27.14 -1.13 -13.42
N VAL A 233 27.71 -0.73 -14.55
CA VAL A 233 26.97 -0.17 -15.69
C VAL A 233 26.51 -1.32 -16.58
N VAL A 234 25.20 -1.36 -16.88
CA VAL A 234 24.56 -2.42 -17.66
C VAL A 234 24.09 -1.86 -18.99
N PHE A 235 24.40 -2.54 -20.09
CA PHE A 235 23.98 -2.18 -21.44
C PHE A 235 23.00 -3.23 -21.96
N PRO A 236 21.78 -2.83 -22.41
CA PRO A 236 20.74 -3.75 -22.87
C PRO A 236 21.04 -4.33 -24.25
N GLU A 237 20.57 -5.57 -24.48
CA GLU A 237 20.58 -6.20 -25.79
C GLU A 237 19.49 -5.57 -26.69
N GLY A 238 19.80 -5.32 -27.96
CA GLY A 238 18.83 -4.82 -28.96
C GLY A 238 18.95 -3.34 -29.31
N THR A 239 19.36 -2.50 -28.36
CA THR A 239 19.58 -1.05 -28.62
C THR A 239 21.05 -0.71 -28.84
N MET A 240 21.97 -1.58 -28.42
CA MET A 240 23.42 -1.37 -28.44
C MET A 240 24.13 -2.59 -29.02
N ASN A 241 25.28 -2.34 -29.62
CA ASN A 241 26.10 -3.37 -30.28
C ASN A 241 27.60 -3.04 -30.11
N GLU A 242 28.46 -3.89 -30.65
CA GLU A 242 29.92 -3.74 -30.56
C GLU A 242 30.46 -2.44 -31.20
N MET A 243 29.71 -1.84 -32.16
CA MET A 243 30.05 -0.53 -32.78
C MET A 243 29.60 0.67 -31.96
N THR A 244 28.86 0.47 -30.83
CA THR A 244 28.44 1.54 -29.94
C THR A 244 29.66 2.22 -29.30
N ARG A 245 29.80 3.51 -29.52
CA ARG A 245 30.89 4.32 -28.94
C ARG A 245 30.53 4.73 -27.51
N LEU A 246 31.48 4.61 -26.60
CA LEU A 246 31.40 5.02 -25.22
C LEU A 246 32.30 6.23 -25.00
N LYS A 247 31.78 7.22 -24.29
CA LYS A 247 32.53 8.36 -23.77
C LYS A 247 32.48 8.32 -22.25
N LEU A 248 33.64 8.21 -21.63
CA LEU A 248 33.83 8.20 -20.18
C LEU A 248 34.38 9.56 -19.77
N ALA A 249 33.58 10.34 -19.07
CA ALA A 249 33.96 11.69 -18.60
C ALA A 249 34.11 11.66 -17.07
N VAL A 250 35.27 11.94 -16.58
CA VAL A 250 35.59 11.95 -15.14
C VAL A 250 35.49 13.37 -14.63
N PHE A 251 34.68 13.57 -13.59
CA PHE A 251 34.43 14.86 -12.97
C PHE A 251 34.92 14.85 -11.52
N ASP A 252 35.44 15.99 -11.08
CA ASP A 252 35.74 16.31 -9.69
C ASP A 252 34.62 17.21 -9.13
N VAL A 253 33.98 16.78 -8.04
CA VAL A 253 32.89 17.51 -7.40
C VAL A 253 33.46 18.41 -6.29
N ARG A 254 33.37 19.72 -6.47
CA ARG A 254 33.86 20.71 -5.53
C ARG A 254 32.83 21.07 -4.46
N ASP A 255 31.63 21.36 -4.87
CA ASP A 255 30.51 21.64 -3.97
C ASP A 255 29.26 20.88 -4.42
N ARG A 256 28.87 19.89 -3.63
CA ARG A 256 27.68 19.06 -3.90
C ARG A 256 26.35 19.81 -3.72
N GLU A 257 26.33 20.83 -2.84
CA GLU A 257 25.12 21.63 -2.61
C GLU A 257 24.85 22.58 -3.77
N LYS A 258 25.90 23.15 -4.35
CA LYS A 258 25.83 24.09 -5.49
C LYS A 258 25.90 23.39 -6.85
N GLU A 259 26.16 22.07 -6.87
CA GLU A 259 26.38 21.29 -8.10
C GLU A 259 27.62 21.80 -8.89
N GLU A 260 28.61 22.36 -8.17
CA GLU A 260 29.86 22.81 -8.77
C GLU A 260 30.79 21.60 -9.01
N MET A 261 31.06 21.31 -10.28
CA MET A 261 31.95 20.23 -10.69
C MET A 261 32.84 20.68 -11.83
N SER A 262 34.08 20.15 -11.86
CA SER A 262 35.01 20.36 -12.94
C SER A 262 35.30 19.06 -13.67
N LEU A 263 35.42 19.11 -15.01
CA LEU A 263 35.80 17.94 -15.81
C LEU A 263 37.33 17.77 -15.66
N LEU A 264 37.73 16.63 -15.08
CA LEU A 264 39.17 16.28 -15.00
C LEU A 264 39.69 15.82 -16.35
N GLY A 265 38.95 14.91 -17.01
CA GLY A 265 39.31 14.40 -18.31
C GLY A 265 38.29 13.45 -18.90
N GLN A 266 38.51 13.06 -20.14
CA GLN A 266 37.63 12.14 -20.84
C GLN A 266 38.43 11.10 -21.64
N ALA A 267 37.82 9.93 -21.83
CA ALA A 267 38.33 8.87 -22.68
C ALA A 267 37.21 8.32 -23.57
N MET A 268 37.55 7.80 -24.73
CA MET A 268 36.58 7.20 -25.66
C MET A 268 37.05 5.80 -26.09
N CYS A 269 36.10 4.89 -26.20
CA CYS A 269 36.29 3.55 -26.77
C CYS A 269 35.00 3.06 -27.41
N THR A 270 35.01 1.90 -28.02
CA THR A 270 33.82 1.18 -28.44
C THR A 270 33.53 0.01 -27.50
N MET A 271 32.32 -0.52 -27.53
CA MET A 271 32.01 -1.74 -26.79
C MET A 271 32.84 -2.93 -27.34
N GLY A 272 33.13 -2.94 -28.64
CA GLY A 272 34.00 -3.94 -29.27
C GLY A 272 35.41 -3.90 -28.67
N ASP A 273 36.00 -2.72 -28.42
CA ASP A 273 37.33 -2.60 -27.83
C ASP A 273 37.39 -3.23 -26.42
N ILE A 274 36.34 -3.06 -25.63
CA ILE A 274 36.25 -3.67 -24.30
C ILE A 274 36.15 -5.19 -24.39
N LEU A 275 35.28 -5.70 -25.28
CA LEU A 275 35.01 -7.14 -25.42
C LEU A 275 36.21 -7.91 -26.03
N THR A 276 37.05 -7.25 -26.84
CA THR A 276 38.23 -7.85 -27.47
C THR A 276 39.52 -7.63 -26.68
N SER A 277 39.47 -6.82 -25.62
CA SER A 277 40.62 -6.56 -24.76
C SER A 277 41.08 -7.82 -24.00
N VAL A 278 42.38 -7.90 -23.70
CA VAL A 278 42.95 -9.01 -22.92
C VAL A 278 42.34 -9.02 -21.53
N ASP A 279 41.86 -10.21 -21.10
CA ASP A 279 41.14 -10.39 -19.82
C ASP A 279 39.91 -9.49 -19.65
N GLN A 280 39.35 -9.03 -20.80
CA GLN A 280 38.21 -8.10 -20.82
C GLN A 280 38.49 -6.81 -20.02
N LYS A 281 39.75 -6.41 -19.94
CA LYS A 281 40.26 -5.23 -19.26
C LYS A 281 40.85 -4.25 -20.25
N LEU A 282 40.23 -3.07 -20.34
CA LEU A 282 40.69 -1.98 -21.20
C LEU A 282 41.19 -0.82 -20.33
N LEU A 283 42.45 -0.40 -20.56
CA LEU A 283 43.03 0.77 -19.91
C LEU A 283 43.05 1.94 -20.90
N LEU A 284 42.49 3.06 -20.52
CA LEU A 284 42.38 4.26 -21.33
C LEU A 284 42.99 5.44 -20.62
N THR A 285 43.72 6.28 -21.36
CA THR A 285 44.30 7.55 -20.85
C THR A 285 43.22 8.63 -20.83
N LEU A 286 43.07 9.35 -19.73
CA LEU A 286 42.16 10.49 -19.59
C LEU A 286 42.87 11.75 -20.09
N THR A 287 42.23 12.46 -21.02
CA THR A 287 42.72 13.72 -21.57
C THR A 287 41.77 14.87 -21.18
N PRO A 288 42.30 15.99 -20.61
CA PRO A 288 41.53 17.20 -20.42
C PRO A 288 41.11 17.81 -21.77
N LEU A 289 40.13 18.74 -21.76
CA LEU A 289 39.71 19.43 -22.96
C LEU A 289 40.72 20.45 -23.45
N ASP A 290 41.46 21.05 -22.52
CA ASP A 290 42.30 22.23 -22.77
C ASP A 290 43.82 21.95 -22.74
N SER A 291 44.24 20.71 -22.49
CA SER A 291 45.65 20.29 -22.45
C SER A 291 45.83 18.90 -23.07
N PRO A 292 46.93 18.67 -23.80
CA PRO A 292 47.26 17.33 -24.30
C PRO A 292 47.86 16.41 -23.21
N ASP A 293 48.13 16.91 -22.03
CA ASP A 293 48.78 16.15 -20.95
C ASP A 293 47.74 15.22 -20.27
N ALA A 294 48.15 14.01 -19.96
CA ALA A 294 47.30 13.04 -19.31
C ALA A 294 46.99 13.44 -17.86
N CYS A 295 45.73 13.41 -17.45
CA CYS A 295 45.31 13.72 -16.08
C CYS A 295 44.96 12.46 -15.26
N GLY A 296 45.41 11.30 -15.70
CA GLY A 296 45.15 9.99 -15.09
C GLY A 296 44.74 8.95 -16.10
N THR A 297 44.31 7.80 -15.61
CA THR A 297 43.80 6.71 -16.45
C THR A 297 42.47 6.15 -15.94
N VAL A 298 41.66 5.61 -16.85
CA VAL A 298 40.44 4.89 -16.52
C VAL A 298 40.57 3.44 -16.98
N THR A 299 40.35 2.51 -16.08
CA THR A 299 40.28 1.09 -16.33
C THR A 299 38.84 0.65 -16.46
N VAL A 300 38.52 -0.02 -17.55
CA VAL A 300 37.19 -0.58 -17.78
C VAL A 300 37.30 -2.11 -17.81
N LEU A 301 36.50 -2.78 -17.00
CA LEU A 301 36.33 -4.22 -17.00
C LEU A 301 34.93 -4.52 -17.54
N GLY A 302 34.83 -5.26 -18.65
CA GLY A 302 33.57 -5.54 -19.31
C GLY A 302 33.30 -7.03 -19.51
N TRP A 303 32.09 -7.50 -19.27
CA TRP A 303 31.70 -8.89 -19.48
C TRP A 303 30.50 -8.98 -20.42
N LYS A 304 30.63 -9.75 -21.49
CA LYS A 304 29.50 -10.11 -22.34
C LYS A 304 28.63 -11.08 -21.56
N VAL A 305 27.38 -10.75 -21.39
CA VAL A 305 26.42 -11.63 -20.71
C VAL A 305 25.91 -12.64 -21.70
N ASP A 306 26.45 -13.88 -21.65
CA ASP A 306 26.08 -14.94 -22.56
C ASP A 306 24.72 -15.53 -22.14
N SER A 307 23.67 -15.16 -22.85
CA SER A 307 22.32 -15.67 -22.65
C SER A 307 22.20 -17.20 -22.80
N ARG A 308 23.24 -17.85 -23.38
CA ARG A 308 23.30 -19.30 -23.60
C ARG A 308 23.94 -20.09 -22.45
N LYS A 309 24.61 -19.44 -21.49
CA LYS A 309 25.33 -20.10 -20.37
C LYS A 309 24.67 -19.93 -19.01
N SER A 310 23.45 -19.43 -18.95
CA SER A 310 22.65 -19.53 -17.73
C SER A 310 22.36 -21.03 -17.46
N PRO A 311 22.55 -21.54 -16.22
CA PRO A 311 22.43 -22.97 -15.97
C PRO A 311 21.03 -23.43 -16.35
N ARG A 312 20.98 -24.37 -17.29
CA ARG A 312 19.78 -24.91 -18.00
C ARG A 312 18.65 -25.45 -17.07
N ARG A 313 18.78 -25.41 -15.76
CA ARG A 313 17.75 -25.89 -14.84
C ARG A 313 16.67 -24.89 -14.48
N PHE A 314 16.90 -23.58 -14.63
CA PHE A 314 15.86 -22.58 -14.41
C PHE A 314 15.24 -22.08 -15.72
N SER A 315 16.02 -22.01 -16.81
CA SER A 315 15.51 -21.59 -18.14
C SER A 315 14.70 -22.66 -18.86
N GLN A 316 14.82 -23.94 -18.50
CA GLN A 316 13.90 -24.98 -19.04
C GLN A 316 12.50 -24.87 -18.45
N ILE A 317 12.37 -24.37 -17.22
CA ILE A 317 11.07 -24.17 -16.56
C ILE A 317 10.36 -22.95 -17.15
N GLU A 318 11.11 -21.91 -17.58
CA GLU A 318 10.54 -20.74 -18.25
C GLU A 318 10.28 -20.99 -19.76
N LYS A 319 11.09 -21.84 -20.43
CA LYS A 319 10.93 -22.12 -21.88
C LYS A 319 9.88 -23.18 -22.22
N GLU A 320 9.52 -24.05 -21.30
CA GLU A 320 8.39 -24.97 -21.49
C GLU A 320 7.03 -24.28 -21.40
N SER A 321 6.96 -23.07 -20.79
CA SER A 321 5.77 -22.21 -20.83
C SER A 321 5.67 -21.31 -22.07
N GLU A 322 6.78 -21.09 -22.82
CA GLU A 322 6.80 -20.22 -24.01
C GLU A 322 6.32 -20.89 -25.30
N MET A 323 6.03 -22.20 -25.31
CA MET A 323 5.62 -22.92 -26.50
C MET A 323 4.09 -22.96 -26.74
N GLY A 324 3.34 -22.14 -26.06
CA GLY A 324 1.90 -21.97 -26.27
C GLY A 324 1.49 -20.50 -26.22
N THR A 325 1.28 -19.92 -27.39
CA THR A 325 0.65 -18.63 -27.70
C THR A 325 1.46 -17.35 -27.43
N ARG A 326 1.92 -16.78 -28.53
CA ARG A 326 2.36 -15.38 -28.67
C ARG A 326 1.30 -14.40 -28.18
N LYS A 327 1.74 -13.39 -27.43
CA LYS A 327 1.06 -12.19 -26.92
C LYS A 327 0.51 -12.32 -25.50
N ASN A 328 1.43 -12.17 -24.54
CA ASN A 328 1.25 -11.30 -23.36
C ASN A 328 2.59 -11.26 -22.62
N SER A 329 3.15 -10.06 -22.45
CA SER A 329 4.33 -9.79 -21.63
C SER A 329 4.21 -10.52 -20.29
N GLY A 330 5.17 -11.40 -19.97
CA GLY A 330 5.15 -12.29 -18.84
C GLY A 330 4.85 -11.56 -17.52
N ARG A 331 3.60 -11.65 -17.05
CA ARG A 331 3.26 -11.25 -15.68
C ARG A 331 3.82 -12.32 -14.76
N SER A 332 4.78 -11.92 -13.93
CA SER A 332 5.30 -12.74 -12.85
C SER A 332 4.16 -13.21 -11.95
N MET A 333 4.22 -14.46 -11.44
CA MET A 333 3.30 -15.00 -10.44
C MET A 333 3.16 -14.09 -9.19
N VAL A 334 4.14 -13.25 -8.92
CA VAL A 334 4.14 -12.26 -7.80
C VAL A 334 3.30 -11.02 -8.13
N MET A 335 2.82 -10.87 -9.36
CA MET A 335 2.08 -9.69 -9.81
C MET A 335 2.82 -8.38 -9.48
N VAL A 336 4.14 -8.40 -9.56
CA VAL A 336 5.04 -7.28 -9.29
C VAL A 336 5.71 -6.87 -10.59
N GLU A 337 5.57 -5.61 -10.94
CA GLU A 337 6.29 -4.99 -12.02
C GLU A 337 7.57 -4.34 -11.47
N HIS A 338 8.74 -4.85 -11.86
CA HIS A 338 10.02 -4.27 -11.47
C HIS A 338 10.32 -3.05 -12.32
N ILE A 339 10.03 -1.89 -11.75
CA ILE A 339 10.17 -0.60 -12.45
C ILE A 339 11.60 -0.05 -12.45
N LEU A 340 12.45 -0.52 -11.53
CA LEU A 340 13.82 -0.04 -11.37
C LEU A 340 14.76 -1.18 -11.01
N LYS A 341 15.94 -1.16 -11.62
CA LYS A 341 17.01 -2.13 -11.37
C LYS A 341 18.36 -1.43 -11.30
N ARG A 342 19.19 -1.84 -10.33
CA ARG A 342 20.59 -1.39 -10.16
C ARG A 342 21.48 -2.59 -9.86
N SER A 343 22.70 -2.57 -10.36
CA SER A 343 23.69 -3.64 -10.15
C SER A 343 24.94 -3.07 -9.49
N TYR A 344 25.51 -3.86 -8.57
CA TYR A 344 26.72 -3.51 -7.84
C TYR A 344 27.63 -4.72 -7.75
N ARG A 345 28.94 -4.47 -7.54
CA ARG A 345 29.94 -5.50 -7.23
C ARG A 345 30.66 -5.14 -5.95
N PHE A 346 30.54 -6.00 -4.95
CA PHE A 346 31.12 -5.78 -3.64
C PHE A 346 32.21 -6.79 -3.34
N PRO A 347 33.43 -6.34 -2.96
CA PRO A 347 34.49 -7.22 -2.48
C PRO A 347 34.08 -7.96 -1.21
N THR A 348 34.60 -9.20 -1.07
CA THR A 348 34.38 -10.00 0.14
C THR A 348 35.69 -10.19 0.89
N THR A 349 35.57 -10.66 2.15
CA THR A 349 36.74 -11.05 2.95
C THR A 349 37.47 -12.28 2.39
N ILE A 350 36.82 -13.01 1.46
CA ILE A 350 37.41 -14.17 0.78
C ILE A 350 38.17 -13.69 -0.47
N ARG A 351 39.48 -13.90 -0.51
CA ARG A 351 40.32 -13.43 -1.60
C ARG A 351 39.85 -13.95 -2.96
N GLY A 352 39.66 -13.04 -3.91
CA GLY A 352 39.21 -13.35 -5.28
C GLY A 352 37.70 -13.61 -5.45
N VAL A 353 36.91 -13.49 -4.37
CA VAL A 353 35.44 -13.62 -4.46
C VAL A 353 34.81 -12.22 -4.41
N VAL A 354 34.00 -11.92 -5.41
CA VAL A 354 33.22 -10.67 -5.52
C VAL A 354 31.73 -11.01 -5.52
N LEU A 355 30.93 -10.26 -4.79
CA LEU A 355 29.47 -10.37 -4.82
C LEU A 355 28.90 -9.49 -5.92
N LYS A 356 28.13 -10.09 -6.81
CA LYS A 356 27.27 -9.36 -7.72
C LYS A 356 25.91 -9.19 -7.05
N VAL A 357 25.52 -7.96 -6.81
CA VAL A 357 24.26 -7.60 -6.12
C VAL A 357 23.37 -6.85 -7.10
N VAL A 358 22.16 -7.35 -7.27
CA VAL A 358 21.14 -6.69 -8.10
C VAL A 358 20.02 -6.23 -7.19
N GLU A 359 19.88 -4.91 -7.10
CA GLU A 359 18.81 -4.23 -6.40
C GLU A 359 17.66 -3.96 -7.35
N MET A 360 16.43 -4.30 -6.96
CA MET A 360 15.22 -4.08 -7.75
C MET A 360 14.12 -3.48 -6.87
N MET A 361 13.38 -2.53 -7.40
CA MET A 361 12.17 -2.00 -6.77
C MET A 361 10.98 -2.24 -7.69
N GLY A 362 9.94 -2.87 -7.17
CA GLY A 362 8.74 -3.23 -7.92
C GLY A 362 7.46 -2.72 -7.27
N GLU A 363 6.45 -2.49 -8.09
CA GLU A 363 5.09 -2.17 -7.70
C GLU A 363 4.19 -3.39 -7.89
N SER A 364 3.18 -3.55 -7.03
CA SER A 364 2.25 -4.65 -7.11
C SER A 364 0.86 -4.20 -7.54
N VAL A 365 0.23 -4.91 -8.46
CA VAL A 365 -1.18 -4.72 -8.84
C VAL A 365 -2.13 -4.92 -7.65
N LEU A 366 -1.68 -5.61 -6.61
CA LEU A 366 -2.43 -5.82 -5.37
C LEU A 366 -2.71 -4.51 -4.64
N THR A 367 -1.92 -3.46 -4.88
CA THR A 367 -2.09 -2.13 -4.27
C THR A 367 -3.49 -1.56 -4.47
N PHE A 368 -4.14 -1.80 -5.62
CA PHE A 368 -5.53 -1.40 -5.87
C PHE A 368 -6.52 -2.57 -5.70
N LYS A 369 -6.13 -3.78 -6.09
CA LYS A 369 -7.06 -4.92 -6.13
C LYS A 369 -7.51 -5.41 -4.76
N ILE A 370 -6.65 -5.35 -3.74
CA ILE A 370 -7.02 -5.75 -2.37
C ILE A 370 -7.97 -4.73 -1.72
N PRO A 371 -7.70 -3.40 -1.74
CA PRO A 371 -8.64 -2.40 -1.23
C PRO A 371 -10.00 -2.43 -1.90
N ILE A 372 -10.08 -2.68 -3.21
CA ILE A 372 -11.37 -2.83 -3.93
C ILE A 372 -12.19 -3.99 -3.35
N GLN A 373 -11.55 -5.13 -3.08
CA GLN A 373 -12.23 -6.29 -2.50
C GLN A 373 -12.68 -6.02 -1.05
N LEU A 374 -11.83 -5.37 -0.23
CA LEU A 374 -12.16 -4.97 1.12
C LEU A 374 -13.35 -4.01 1.16
N LEU A 375 -13.37 -2.99 0.31
CA LEU A 375 -14.48 -2.04 0.22
C LEU A 375 -15.80 -2.74 -0.12
N LYS A 376 -15.79 -3.68 -1.07
CA LYS A 376 -16.99 -4.49 -1.40
C LYS A 376 -17.46 -5.29 -0.19
N MET A 377 -16.52 -5.91 0.54
CA MET A 377 -16.85 -6.69 1.74
C MET A 377 -17.41 -5.79 2.85
N TYR A 378 -16.82 -4.63 3.10
CA TYR A 378 -17.30 -3.66 4.08
C TYR A 378 -18.70 -3.14 3.74
N ILE A 379 -18.97 -2.82 2.47
CA ILE A 379 -20.30 -2.40 2.02
C ILE A 379 -21.33 -3.48 2.29
N ALA A 380 -21.03 -4.74 1.94
CA ALA A 380 -21.94 -5.86 2.18
C ALA A 380 -22.20 -6.08 3.67
N GLU A 381 -21.18 -5.96 4.52
CA GLU A 381 -21.31 -6.08 5.98
C GLU A 381 -22.17 -4.96 6.58
N GLU A 382 -21.99 -3.70 6.14
CA GLU A 382 -22.83 -2.59 6.58
C GLU A 382 -24.28 -2.74 6.10
N GLN A 383 -24.50 -3.21 4.87
CA GLN A 383 -25.85 -3.51 4.35
C GLN A 383 -26.53 -4.61 5.16
N GLN A 384 -25.80 -5.66 5.53
CA GLN A 384 -26.34 -6.73 6.38
C GLN A 384 -26.76 -6.20 7.75
N LYS A 385 -25.98 -5.30 8.36
CA LYS A 385 -26.34 -4.66 9.64
C LYS A 385 -27.60 -3.80 9.54
N ILE A 386 -27.76 -3.06 8.45
CA ILE A 386 -28.98 -2.30 8.18
C ILE A 386 -30.20 -3.24 8.13
N LEU A 387 -30.09 -4.37 7.41
CA LEU A 387 -31.15 -5.37 7.35
C LEU A 387 -31.48 -5.96 8.72
N GLU A 388 -30.46 -6.27 9.53
CA GLU A 388 -30.62 -6.76 10.90
C GLU A 388 -31.42 -5.77 11.77
N LEU A 389 -31.10 -4.47 11.70
CA LEU A 389 -31.79 -3.43 12.44
C LEU A 389 -33.25 -3.24 11.98
N HIS A 390 -33.55 -3.42 10.69
CA HIS A 390 -34.91 -3.40 10.16
C HIS A 390 -35.74 -4.61 10.60
N HIS A 391 -35.11 -5.77 10.83
CA HIS A 391 -35.81 -6.96 11.34
C HIS A 391 -36.38 -6.82 12.76
N LEU A 392 -35.95 -5.80 13.52
CA LEU A 392 -36.51 -5.53 14.85
C LEU A 392 -38.00 -5.10 14.83
N GLY A 393 -38.53 -4.75 13.63
CA GLY A 393 -39.92 -4.25 13.53
C GLY A 393 -40.07 -2.85 14.12
N ASP A 394 -41.29 -2.51 14.55
CA ASP A 394 -41.55 -1.19 15.12
C ASP A 394 -41.06 -1.10 16.57
N LEU A 395 -40.40 0.00 16.90
CA LEU A 395 -39.87 0.29 18.23
C LEU A 395 -40.57 1.55 18.78
N ASN A 396 -40.54 1.71 20.10
CA ASN A 396 -41.04 2.94 20.71
C ASN A 396 -40.20 4.15 20.27
N PRO A 397 -40.71 5.40 20.34
CA PRO A 397 -40.05 6.58 19.78
C PRO A 397 -38.63 6.81 20.29
N SER A 398 -38.31 6.44 21.51
CA SER A 398 -36.95 6.60 22.06
C SER A 398 -35.95 5.69 21.39
N TRP A 399 -36.29 4.41 21.19
CA TRP A 399 -35.39 3.46 20.50
C TRP A 399 -35.42 3.61 18.99
N GLU A 400 -36.52 4.11 18.42
CA GLU A 400 -36.59 4.44 16.99
C GLU A 400 -35.61 5.55 16.64
N ASN A 401 -35.52 6.62 17.44
CA ASN A 401 -34.54 7.69 17.23
C ASN A 401 -33.10 7.16 17.34
N ALA A 402 -32.80 6.31 18.32
CA ALA A 402 -31.50 5.70 18.48
C ALA A 402 -31.15 4.76 17.29
N ARG A 403 -32.12 3.98 16.82
CA ARG A 403 -31.98 3.14 15.64
C ARG A 403 -31.68 3.98 14.40
N GLN A 404 -32.41 5.09 14.20
CA GLN A 404 -32.22 5.96 13.05
C GLN A 404 -30.82 6.59 13.05
N GLU A 405 -30.30 7.04 14.19
CA GLU A 405 -28.92 7.57 14.29
C GLU A 405 -27.90 6.52 13.84
N ILE A 406 -28.06 5.27 14.27
CA ILE A 406 -27.14 4.18 13.91
C ILE A 406 -27.29 3.84 12.43
N LEU A 407 -28.52 3.76 11.90
CA LEU A 407 -28.78 3.55 10.45
C LEU A 407 -28.13 4.64 9.62
N ASP A 408 -28.25 5.91 10.01
CA ASP A 408 -27.60 7.04 9.31
C ASP A 408 -26.08 6.90 9.29
N ASN A 409 -25.47 6.42 10.38
CA ASN A 409 -24.04 6.18 10.45
C ASN A 409 -23.61 5.04 9.50
N HIS A 410 -24.39 3.94 9.40
CA HIS A 410 -24.15 2.88 8.42
C HIS A 410 -24.31 3.40 6.99
N PHE A 411 -25.32 4.19 6.69
CA PHE A 411 -25.52 4.81 5.37
C PHE A 411 -24.35 5.75 5.01
N LYS A 412 -23.87 6.57 5.94
CA LYS A 412 -22.70 7.44 5.74
C LYS A 412 -21.45 6.62 5.39
N LEU A 413 -21.22 5.48 6.08
CA LEU A 413 -20.12 4.58 5.76
C LEU A 413 -20.26 3.99 4.35
N ILE A 414 -21.44 3.44 4.01
CA ILE A 414 -21.71 2.87 2.69
C ILE A 414 -21.50 3.91 1.59
N CYS A 415 -22.01 5.13 1.75
CA CYS A 415 -21.81 6.21 0.79
C CYS A 415 -20.34 6.55 0.60
N ALA A 416 -19.58 6.66 1.71
CA ALA A 416 -18.14 6.94 1.66
C ALA A 416 -17.38 5.81 0.95
N TYR A 417 -17.70 4.53 1.24
CA TYR A 417 -17.04 3.38 0.64
C TYR A 417 -17.42 3.20 -0.84
N LYS A 418 -18.67 3.40 -1.22
CA LYS A 418 -19.11 3.39 -2.63
C LYS A 418 -18.43 4.51 -3.42
N GLY A 419 -18.30 5.70 -2.86
CA GLY A 419 -17.58 6.80 -3.49
C GLY A 419 -16.10 6.46 -3.74
N ASN A 420 -15.40 5.89 -2.74
CA ASN A 420 -14.02 5.40 -2.93
C ASN A 420 -13.96 4.27 -3.97
N LEU A 421 -14.90 3.33 -3.94
CA LEU A 421 -14.93 2.20 -4.88
C LEU A 421 -15.10 2.68 -6.33
N GLN A 422 -15.99 3.66 -6.57
CA GLN A 422 -16.21 4.26 -7.90
C GLN A 422 -14.94 4.91 -8.45
N GLU A 423 -14.15 5.57 -7.59
CA GLU A 423 -12.87 6.20 -7.99
C GLU A 423 -11.75 5.16 -8.22
N LEU A 424 -11.77 4.02 -7.52
CA LEU A 424 -10.72 3.02 -7.60
C LEU A 424 -10.91 2.00 -8.73
N VAL A 425 -12.14 1.60 -9.02
CA VAL A 425 -12.43 0.56 -10.04
C VAL A 425 -11.88 0.91 -11.43
N PRO A 426 -12.01 2.16 -11.93
CA PRO A 426 -11.48 2.52 -13.25
C PRO A 426 -9.96 2.73 -13.28
N LEU A 427 -9.26 2.75 -12.13
CA LEU A 427 -7.81 2.97 -12.13
C LEU A 427 -7.09 1.76 -12.73
N GLN A 428 -6.44 2.01 -13.85
CA GLN A 428 -5.58 1.07 -14.57
C GLN A 428 -4.17 1.67 -14.67
N GLY A 429 -3.16 0.83 -14.81
CA GLY A 429 -1.77 1.26 -14.95
C GLY A 429 -0.94 1.03 -13.69
N THR A 430 0.02 1.91 -13.39
CA THR A 430 0.91 1.76 -12.24
C THR A 430 0.13 1.82 -10.94
N CYS A 431 0.41 0.88 -10.03
CA CYS A 431 -0.23 0.79 -8.72
C CYS A 431 0.37 1.77 -7.70
N PHE A 432 0.96 2.87 -8.16
CA PHE A 432 1.70 3.81 -7.36
C PHE A 432 0.81 4.91 -6.76
N LYS A 433 0.79 5.03 -5.42
CA LYS A 433 0.24 6.17 -4.70
C LYS A 433 1.38 6.94 -4.03
N PRO A 434 1.77 8.11 -4.55
CA PRO A 434 2.84 8.91 -3.98
C PRO A 434 2.46 9.58 -2.66
N ALA A 435 3.47 9.99 -1.88
CA ALA A 435 3.27 10.62 -0.58
C ALA A 435 2.44 11.92 -0.63
N ARG A 436 2.53 12.70 -1.72
CA ARG A 436 1.75 13.93 -1.92
C ARG A 436 0.23 13.71 -1.94
N LEU A 437 -0.22 12.50 -2.32
CA LEU A 437 -1.65 12.14 -2.38
C LEU A 437 -2.16 11.49 -1.08
N ARG A 438 -1.37 11.50 0.02
CA ARG A 438 -1.76 10.86 1.28
C ARG A 438 -3.06 11.40 1.89
N ASN A 439 -3.35 12.69 1.66
CA ASN A 439 -4.56 13.35 2.17
C ASN A 439 -5.73 13.32 1.18
N ASP A 440 -5.58 12.69 0.01
CA ASP A 440 -6.65 12.53 -0.96
C ASP A 440 -7.70 11.55 -0.44
N LYS A 441 -8.92 12.06 -0.22
CA LYS A 441 -10.04 11.27 0.31
C LYS A 441 -10.47 10.15 -0.64
N LYS A 442 -10.28 10.32 -1.95
CA LYS A 442 -10.62 9.35 -3.00
C LYS A 442 -9.71 8.11 -2.95
N LEU A 443 -8.47 8.31 -2.50
CA LEU A 443 -7.45 7.27 -2.38
C LEU A 443 -7.20 6.87 -0.91
N ALA A 444 -8.14 7.14 0.01
CA ALA A 444 -7.95 6.93 1.44
C ALA A 444 -7.59 5.48 1.79
N PHE A 445 -8.13 4.49 1.09
CA PHE A 445 -7.93 3.06 1.32
C PHE A 445 -6.67 2.49 0.68
N ILE A 446 -5.98 3.26 -0.15
CA ILE A 446 -4.77 2.80 -0.86
C ILE A 446 -3.52 3.10 -0.02
N PRO A 447 -2.64 2.11 0.22
CA PRO A 447 -1.38 2.34 0.92
C PRO A 447 -0.46 3.28 0.13
N ILE A 448 0.39 4.03 0.85
CA ILE A 448 1.32 5.00 0.26
C ILE A 448 2.63 4.29 -0.03
N ASN A 449 3.20 4.52 -1.22
CA ASN A 449 4.55 4.03 -1.59
C ASN A 449 4.77 2.54 -1.23
N LEU A 450 3.77 1.70 -1.51
CA LEU A 450 3.92 0.25 -1.36
C LEU A 450 4.80 -0.28 -2.49
N HIS A 451 6.00 -0.76 -2.12
CA HIS A 451 6.94 -1.36 -3.06
C HIS A 451 7.50 -2.67 -2.51
N ILE A 452 7.84 -3.58 -3.40
CA ILE A 452 8.67 -4.75 -3.09
C ILE A 452 10.10 -4.40 -3.46
N GLN A 453 10.95 -4.28 -2.44
CA GLN A 453 12.39 -4.08 -2.58
C GLN A 453 13.07 -5.44 -2.59
N ARG A 454 13.58 -5.87 -3.73
CA ARG A 454 14.28 -7.14 -3.90
C ARG A 454 15.77 -6.93 -4.03
N THR A 455 16.54 -7.71 -3.32
CA THR A 455 17.99 -7.79 -3.45
C THR A 455 18.37 -9.21 -3.85
N LYS A 456 18.95 -9.37 -5.05
CA LYS A 456 19.50 -10.64 -5.53
C LYS A 456 21.01 -10.60 -5.34
N VAL A 457 21.54 -11.56 -4.59
CA VAL A 457 22.97 -11.68 -4.31
C VAL A 457 23.52 -12.93 -4.97
N MET A 458 24.55 -12.78 -5.78
CA MET A 458 25.22 -13.85 -6.52
C MET A 458 26.72 -13.79 -6.24
N GLN A 459 27.37 -14.94 -6.16
CA GLN A 459 28.82 -15.04 -6.23
C GLN A 459 29.23 -15.26 -7.68
N ASP A 460 30.39 -14.76 -8.10
CA ASP A 460 30.87 -14.87 -9.50
C ASP A 460 31.10 -16.33 -9.94
N THR A 461 31.17 -17.26 -9.02
CA THR A 461 31.22 -18.70 -9.29
C THR A 461 29.79 -19.23 -9.35
N GLU A 462 29.41 -19.77 -10.49
CA GLU A 462 28.14 -20.39 -10.89
C GLU A 462 27.20 -20.84 -9.78
N GLY A 463 26.10 -20.10 -9.55
CA GLY A 463 25.05 -20.49 -8.60
C GLY A 463 23.76 -19.67 -8.76
N ALA A 464 22.62 -20.27 -8.44
CA ALA A 464 21.37 -19.55 -8.31
C ALA A 464 21.49 -18.54 -7.17
N GLY A 465 21.44 -17.23 -7.48
CA GLY A 465 21.58 -16.18 -6.47
C GLY A 465 20.51 -16.23 -5.38
N THR A 466 20.86 -15.78 -4.18
CA THR A 466 19.93 -15.66 -3.04
C THR A 466 19.09 -14.40 -3.17
N LEU A 467 17.78 -14.53 -2.95
CA LEU A 467 16.80 -13.45 -3.03
C LEU A 467 16.37 -13.00 -1.64
N TYR A 468 16.38 -11.69 -1.41
CA TYR A 468 15.88 -11.04 -0.20
C TYR A 468 14.81 -10.03 -0.59
N ASP A 469 13.57 -10.28 -0.17
CA ASP A 469 12.45 -9.38 -0.41
C ASP A 469 12.07 -8.65 0.88
N MET A 470 11.94 -7.34 0.77
CA MET A 470 11.48 -6.44 1.82
C MET A 470 10.33 -5.61 1.29
N VAL A 471 9.28 -5.45 2.07
CA VAL A 471 8.16 -4.59 1.71
C VAL A 471 8.35 -3.22 2.32
N THR A 472 8.24 -2.17 1.52
CA THR A 472 8.21 -0.79 2.03
C THR A 472 6.81 -0.22 1.82
N VAL A 473 6.28 0.42 2.85
CA VAL A 473 4.94 1.02 2.82
C VAL A 473 4.88 2.20 3.76
N GLY A 474 4.17 3.27 3.37
CA GLY A 474 3.82 4.36 4.30
C GLY A 474 3.03 3.80 5.48
N ALA A 475 3.26 4.34 6.67
CA ALA A 475 2.58 3.86 7.87
C ALA A 475 1.07 3.64 7.60
N PRO A 476 0.52 2.48 7.94
CA PRO A 476 -0.92 2.24 7.93
C PRO A 476 -1.63 3.21 8.87
N ALA A 477 -2.02 4.36 8.35
CA ALA A 477 -2.57 5.48 9.12
C ALA A 477 -3.63 6.24 8.32
N ALA A 478 -4.66 6.71 8.98
CA ALA A 478 -5.78 7.42 8.35
C ALA A 478 -5.47 8.91 8.16
N HIS A 479 -4.53 9.23 7.26
CA HIS A 479 -4.08 10.61 6.99
C HIS A 479 -5.22 11.58 6.62
N THR A 480 -6.25 11.08 5.92
CA THR A 480 -7.42 11.87 5.51
C THR A 480 -8.31 12.32 6.68
N LEU A 481 -8.21 11.62 7.83
CA LEU A 481 -8.99 11.92 9.04
C LEU A 481 -8.21 12.75 10.06
N LYS A 482 -6.94 13.11 9.73
CA LYS A 482 -6.05 13.85 10.63
C LYS A 482 -5.84 13.16 11.99
N PHE A 483 -5.08 13.81 12.89
CA PHE A 483 -4.66 13.23 14.17
C PHE A 483 -4.89 14.17 15.36
N GLY A 484 -5.73 15.20 15.21
CA GLY A 484 -6.02 16.17 16.29
C GLY A 484 -6.55 15.54 17.56
N GLN A 485 -7.30 14.42 17.44
CA GLN A 485 -7.81 13.63 18.57
C GLN A 485 -6.98 12.37 18.86
N GLY A 486 -5.80 12.24 18.23
CA GLY A 486 -4.96 11.04 18.26
C GLY A 486 -5.34 10.02 17.19
N GLY A 487 -4.80 8.79 17.32
CA GLY A 487 -5.10 7.65 16.47
C GLY A 487 -6.10 6.68 17.10
N LEU A 488 -6.25 5.50 16.47
CA LEU A 488 -7.20 4.47 16.90
C LEU A 488 -7.04 4.04 18.35
N ARG A 489 -5.80 3.87 18.81
CA ARG A 489 -5.56 3.45 20.19
C ARG A 489 -6.18 4.42 21.18
N ARG A 490 -6.00 5.73 20.97
CA ARG A 490 -6.57 6.78 21.82
C ARG A 490 -8.09 6.78 21.74
N LEU A 491 -8.67 6.64 20.56
CA LEU A 491 -10.12 6.53 20.39
C LEU A 491 -10.70 5.32 21.13
N TYR A 492 -10.03 4.16 21.09
CA TYR A 492 -10.44 2.99 21.87
C TYR A 492 -10.31 3.21 23.39
N MET A 493 -9.27 3.94 23.83
CA MET A 493 -9.14 4.30 25.25
C MET A 493 -10.26 5.26 25.68
N THR A 494 -10.63 6.22 24.84
CA THR A 494 -11.76 7.13 25.08
C THR A 494 -13.07 6.37 25.19
N LEU A 495 -13.32 5.43 24.26
CA LEU A 495 -14.50 4.56 24.31
C LEU A 495 -14.55 3.75 25.60
N ARG A 496 -13.41 3.12 25.97
CA ARG A 496 -13.32 2.33 27.20
C ARG A 496 -13.57 3.18 28.45
N LYS A 497 -13.02 4.40 28.51
CA LYS A 497 -13.28 5.33 29.62
C LYS A 497 -14.76 5.73 29.68
N ALA A 498 -15.37 6.05 28.53
CA ALA A 498 -16.80 6.40 28.47
C ALA A 498 -17.69 5.25 28.92
N GLN A 499 -17.31 3.99 28.57
CA GLN A 499 -18.03 2.79 29.05
C GLN A 499 -17.87 2.55 30.56
N GLN A 500 -16.72 2.89 31.16
CA GLN A 500 -16.47 2.73 32.59
C GLN A 500 -17.12 3.84 33.43
N SER A 501 -17.24 5.07 32.91
CA SER A 501 -17.83 6.20 33.62
C SER A 501 -19.37 6.14 33.68
N GLY A 502 -20.01 5.27 32.91
CA GLY A 502 -21.48 5.12 32.89
C GLY A 502 -22.09 4.29 34.02
N GLY A 503 -21.32 3.88 35.05
CA GLY A 503 -21.78 3.15 36.25
C GLY A 503 -22.30 1.73 35.94
N GLU A 504 -21.65 0.75 36.52
CA GLU A 504 -22.08 -0.68 36.71
C GLU A 504 -22.60 -1.52 35.52
N SER A 505 -22.42 -1.15 34.27
CA SER A 505 -22.73 -2.10 33.20
C SER A 505 -21.42 -2.55 32.53
N GLU A 506 -20.97 -3.78 32.82
CA GLU A 506 -19.96 -4.46 31.98
C GLU A 506 -20.31 -4.28 30.51
N ASN A 507 -19.33 -3.90 29.69
CA ASN A 507 -19.53 -3.81 28.25
C ASN A 507 -19.99 -5.17 27.69
N LYS A 508 -21.29 -5.29 27.43
CA LYS A 508 -21.91 -6.53 26.96
C LYS A 508 -21.60 -6.83 25.47
N ALA A 509 -21.11 -5.87 24.69
CA ALA A 509 -20.90 -6.02 23.25
C ALA A 509 -19.97 -7.20 22.84
N PRO A 510 -18.81 -7.46 23.50
CA PRO A 510 -18.00 -8.63 23.18
C PRO A 510 -18.71 -9.96 23.47
N VAL A 511 -19.45 -10.01 24.57
CA VAL A 511 -20.20 -11.20 25.00
C VAL A 511 -21.35 -11.47 24.01
N VAL A 512 -22.09 -10.43 23.62
CA VAL A 512 -23.16 -10.54 22.62
C VAL A 512 -22.62 -11.06 21.28
N LYS A 513 -21.47 -10.55 20.85
CA LYS A 513 -20.84 -11.03 19.62
C LYS A 513 -20.49 -12.52 19.71
N GLN A 514 -19.97 -12.99 20.84
CA GLN A 514 -19.65 -14.40 21.04
C GLN A 514 -20.92 -15.26 21.10
N LEU A 515 -21.96 -14.77 21.74
CA LEU A 515 -23.25 -15.47 21.81
C LEU A 515 -23.89 -15.61 20.42
N ARG A 516 -23.81 -14.57 19.57
CA ARG A 516 -24.28 -14.63 18.16
C ARG A 516 -23.54 -15.71 17.38
N VAL A 517 -22.21 -15.79 17.51
CA VAL A 517 -21.40 -16.82 16.87
C VAL A 517 -21.79 -18.22 17.33
N ASN A 518 -22.05 -18.38 18.63
CA ASN A 518 -22.48 -19.65 19.20
C ASN A 518 -23.88 -20.04 18.67
N LEU A 519 -24.79 -19.08 18.57
CA LEU A 519 -26.15 -19.29 18.04
C LEU A 519 -26.13 -19.76 16.59
N GLU A 520 -25.35 -19.12 15.72
CA GLU A 520 -25.16 -19.51 14.33
C GLU A 520 -24.53 -20.91 14.21
N LYS A 521 -23.60 -21.25 15.11
CA LYS A 521 -23.01 -22.57 15.19
C LYS A 521 -24.07 -23.64 15.57
N PHE A 522 -24.94 -23.35 16.55
CA PHE A 522 -26.04 -24.25 16.91
C PHE A 522 -26.98 -24.47 15.72
N LYS A 523 -27.42 -23.41 15.06
CA LYS A 523 -28.27 -23.48 13.86
C LYS A 523 -27.63 -24.36 12.79
N SER A 524 -26.37 -24.13 12.43
CA SER A 524 -25.68 -24.92 11.41
C SER A 524 -25.56 -26.40 11.79
N GLN A 525 -25.19 -26.70 13.05
CA GLN A 525 -25.07 -28.07 13.52
C GLN A 525 -26.41 -28.80 13.56
N LEU A 526 -27.47 -28.15 14.05
CA LEU A 526 -28.83 -28.73 14.06
C LEU A 526 -29.32 -29.01 12.66
N SER A 527 -29.16 -28.08 11.71
CA SER A 527 -29.50 -28.31 10.30
C SER A 527 -28.73 -29.50 9.72
N GLN A 528 -27.41 -29.63 10.00
CA GLN A 528 -26.62 -30.77 9.55
C GLN A 528 -27.10 -32.09 10.16
N HIS A 529 -27.44 -32.09 11.45
CA HIS A 529 -27.98 -33.28 12.09
C HIS A 529 -29.37 -33.68 11.56
N CYS A 530 -30.26 -32.71 11.29
CA CYS A 530 -31.54 -32.97 10.62
C CYS A 530 -31.32 -33.64 9.26
N GLU A 531 -30.37 -33.16 8.44
CA GLU A 531 -30.09 -33.83 7.16
C GLU A 531 -29.50 -35.25 7.35
N SER A 532 -28.70 -35.45 8.39
CA SER A 532 -28.17 -36.79 8.72
C SER A 532 -29.27 -37.74 9.14
N VAL A 533 -30.27 -37.29 9.94
CA VAL A 533 -31.46 -38.07 10.31
C VAL A 533 -32.29 -38.43 9.08
N LYS A 534 -32.57 -37.44 8.20
CA LYS A 534 -33.30 -37.69 6.94
C LYS A 534 -32.60 -38.73 6.06
N LYS A 535 -31.27 -38.70 6.01
CA LYS A 535 -30.48 -39.69 5.25
C LYS A 535 -30.55 -41.09 5.88
N ALA A 536 -30.42 -41.17 7.21
CA ALA A 536 -30.48 -42.44 7.94
C ALA A 536 -31.88 -43.12 7.80
N ILE A 537 -32.97 -42.35 7.85
CA ILE A 537 -34.33 -42.84 7.62
C ILE A 537 -34.44 -43.43 6.21
N ARG A 538 -34.00 -42.73 5.19
CA ARG A 538 -34.07 -43.22 3.79
C ARG A 538 -33.20 -44.45 3.53
N SER A 539 -32.11 -44.60 4.23
CA SER A 539 -31.22 -45.77 4.12
C SER A 539 -31.70 -46.97 4.96
N ARG A 540 -32.72 -46.81 5.82
CA ARG A 540 -33.22 -47.78 6.81
C ARG A 540 -32.10 -48.36 7.70
N ASP A 541 -31.07 -47.58 7.99
CA ASP A 541 -29.99 -47.95 8.88
C ASP A 541 -30.36 -47.57 10.33
N VAL A 542 -30.90 -48.50 11.06
CA VAL A 542 -31.38 -48.31 12.44
C VAL A 542 -30.27 -47.86 13.39
N THR A 543 -29.06 -48.40 13.27
CA THR A 543 -27.92 -48.04 14.13
C THR A 543 -27.50 -46.59 13.91
N ASN A 544 -27.35 -46.21 12.66
CA ASN A 544 -27.01 -44.85 12.26
C ASN A 544 -28.12 -43.83 12.61
N LEU A 545 -29.40 -44.28 12.50
CA LEU A 545 -30.56 -43.47 12.87
C LEU A 545 -30.56 -43.13 14.38
N MET A 546 -30.32 -44.15 15.24
CA MET A 546 -30.23 -43.93 16.70
C MET A 546 -29.08 -43.01 17.08
N ASP A 547 -27.89 -43.15 16.48
CA ASP A 547 -26.73 -42.30 16.73
C ASP A 547 -26.99 -40.87 16.27
N THR A 548 -27.56 -40.69 15.07
CA THR A 548 -27.84 -39.34 14.54
C THR A 548 -28.94 -38.64 15.35
N MET A 549 -29.94 -39.37 15.84
CA MET A 549 -30.98 -38.80 16.72
C MET A 549 -30.42 -38.42 18.08
N SER A 550 -29.56 -39.23 18.68
CA SER A 550 -28.92 -38.88 19.94
C SER A 550 -28.15 -37.56 19.82
N ARG A 551 -27.35 -37.43 18.75
CA ARG A 551 -26.62 -36.18 18.47
C ARG A 551 -27.55 -35.00 18.22
N LEU A 552 -28.66 -35.16 17.51
CA LEU A 552 -29.68 -34.13 17.30
C LEU A 552 -30.26 -33.68 18.64
N SER A 553 -30.68 -34.66 19.49
CA SER A 553 -31.24 -34.40 20.80
C SER A 553 -30.27 -33.65 21.74
N ASP A 554 -29.01 -34.07 21.76
CA ASP A 554 -27.96 -33.41 22.56
C ASP A 554 -27.79 -31.95 22.13
N LYS A 555 -27.82 -31.69 20.82
CA LYS A 555 -27.67 -30.31 20.30
C LYS A 555 -28.92 -29.46 20.53
N ALA A 556 -30.11 -30.03 20.40
CA ALA A 556 -31.33 -29.34 20.72
C ALA A 556 -31.37 -28.94 22.22
N THR A 557 -31.03 -29.88 23.11
CA THR A 557 -30.93 -29.61 24.54
C THR A 557 -29.92 -28.49 24.86
N GLN A 558 -28.78 -28.45 24.16
CA GLN A 558 -27.83 -27.37 24.29
C GLN A 558 -28.35 -26.01 23.81
N LEU A 559 -29.15 -25.96 22.73
CA LEU A 559 -29.82 -24.74 22.27
C LEU A 559 -30.89 -24.28 23.29
N LEU A 560 -31.68 -25.19 23.86
CA LEU A 560 -32.66 -24.85 24.88
C LEU A 560 -32.02 -24.30 26.15
N LYS A 561 -30.91 -24.89 26.63
CA LYS A 561 -30.10 -24.32 27.71
C LYS A 561 -29.48 -22.97 27.35
N PHE A 562 -29.03 -22.80 26.12
CA PHE A 562 -28.50 -21.52 25.65
C PHE A 562 -29.57 -20.41 25.71
N ARG A 563 -30.82 -20.71 25.35
CA ARG A 563 -31.93 -19.76 25.46
C ARG A 563 -32.15 -19.30 26.91
N GLU A 564 -31.91 -20.18 27.90
CA GLU A 564 -32.07 -19.87 29.33
C GLU A 564 -30.90 -19.05 29.92
N ALA A 565 -29.85 -18.80 29.16
CA ALA A 565 -28.72 -17.97 29.61
C ALA A 565 -29.21 -16.57 30.01
N PRO A 566 -28.76 -16.02 31.17
CA PRO A 566 -29.30 -14.79 31.71
C PRO A 566 -29.30 -13.63 30.73
N LEU A 567 -28.23 -13.47 29.98
CA LEU A 567 -28.10 -12.38 29.00
C LEU A 567 -29.07 -12.52 27.82
N VAL A 568 -29.41 -13.76 27.42
CA VAL A 568 -30.41 -14.00 26.37
C VAL A 568 -31.81 -13.65 26.88
N VAL A 569 -32.16 -14.09 28.10
CA VAL A 569 -33.43 -13.76 28.74
C VAL A 569 -33.57 -12.25 28.93
N ASP A 570 -32.54 -11.57 29.43
CA ASP A 570 -32.52 -10.12 29.58
C ASP A 570 -32.68 -9.39 28.23
N SER A 571 -32.09 -9.91 27.16
CA SER A 571 -32.17 -9.31 25.82
C SER A 571 -33.59 -9.36 25.27
N LEU A 572 -34.29 -10.48 25.44
CA LEU A 572 -35.70 -10.65 25.02
C LEU A 572 -36.62 -9.77 25.86
N ALA A 573 -36.43 -9.72 27.19
CA ALA A 573 -37.21 -8.86 28.05
C ALA A 573 -36.99 -7.36 27.78
N SER A 574 -35.77 -7.00 27.38
CA SER A 574 -35.46 -5.62 26.97
C SER A 574 -36.11 -5.25 25.65
N LEU A 575 -36.07 -6.18 24.64
CA LEU A 575 -36.78 -6.00 23.37
C LEU A 575 -38.28 -5.87 23.58
N GLU A 576 -38.89 -6.69 24.46
CA GLU A 576 -40.31 -6.63 24.77
C GLU A 576 -40.74 -5.25 25.31
N LYS A 577 -39.91 -4.61 26.14
CA LYS A 577 -40.16 -3.25 26.64
C LYS A 577 -39.99 -2.16 25.58
N ALA A 578 -39.28 -2.46 24.51
CA ALA A 578 -38.99 -1.53 23.42
C ALA A 578 -40.04 -1.55 22.31
N VAL A 579 -40.84 -2.61 22.21
CA VAL A 579 -41.94 -2.69 21.26
C VAL A 579 -43.11 -1.82 21.76
N PRO A 580 -43.79 -1.05 20.87
CA PRO A 580 -44.95 -0.25 21.22
C PRO A 580 -46.06 -1.10 21.83
N SER A 581 -46.68 -0.69 22.92
CA SER A 581 -47.91 -1.30 23.40
C SER A 581 -49.03 -1.03 22.38
N PRO A 582 -49.93 -2.00 22.10
CA PRO A 582 -51.11 -1.72 21.32
C PRO A 582 -51.90 -0.55 21.88
N LYS A 583 -52.23 0.44 21.05
CA LYS A 583 -53.11 1.54 21.51
C LYS A 583 -54.47 0.96 21.83
N GLU A 584 -55.01 1.26 23.01
CA GLU A 584 -56.35 0.85 23.45
C GLU A 584 -57.50 1.42 22.60
N GLU A 585 -57.22 2.26 21.59
CA GLU A 585 -58.20 2.91 20.72
C GLU A 585 -58.69 2.07 19.55
N ASP A 586 -58.10 0.92 19.26
CA ASP A 586 -58.56 0.00 18.22
C ASP A 586 -59.39 -1.16 18.81
N SER A 587 -60.32 -0.86 19.67
CA SER A 587 -61.46 -1.79 19.96
C SER A 587 -62.31 -1.85 18.70
N PRO A 588 -62.59 -3.06 18.12
CA PRO A 588 -63.45 -3.16 16.95
C PRO A 588 -64.89 -2.77 17.29
N THR A 589 -65.30 -1.62 16.75
CA THR A 589 -66.70 -1.36 16.58
C THR A 589 -67.25 -2.30 15.55
N ASP A 590 -68.16 -3.15 15.97
CA ASP A 590 -69.04 -4.02 15.21
C ASP A 590 -68.86 -4.12 13.67
N GLY A 591 -68.67 -5.34 13.19
CA GLY A 591 -69.05 -5.77 11.86
C GLY A 591 -67.87 -6.09 10.92
N ASP A 592 -67.62 -7.37 10.72
CA ASP A 592 -66.93 -7.94 9.57
C ASP A 592 -65.43 -7.65 9.41
N ASN A 593 -64.54 -8.40 10.12
CA ASN A 593 -63.35 -9.00 9.55
C ASN A 593 -62.60 -9.86 10.58
N PHE A 594 -62.99 -11.10 10.70
CA PHE A 594 -62.46 -12.08 11.67
C PHE A 594 -61.04 -12.60 11.33
N TRP A 595 -60.34 -12.07 10.32
CA TRP A 595 -59.11 -12.68 9.75
C TRP A 595 -57.83 -11.84 9.88
N ASN A 596 -57.85 -10.67 10.53
CA ASN A 596 -56.66 -9.81 10.61
C ASN A 596 -56.27 -9.29 12.02
N VAL A 597 -56.62 -10.00 13.08
CA VAL A 597 -56.02 -9.76 14.39
C VAL A 597 -54.67 -10.48 14.41
N GLN A 598 -53.59 -9.81 14.00
CA GLN A 598 -52.23 -10.21 14.37
C GLN A 598 -52.17 -10.11 15.90
N ILE A 599 -52.31 -11.27 16.57
CA ILE A 599 -52.02 -11.38 18.00
C ILE A 599 -50.56 -11.06 18.18
N PHE A 600 -50.25 -9.86 18.67
CA PHE A 600 -48.92 -9.46 19.06
C PHE A 600 -48.46 -10.35 20.24
N THR A 601 -47.90 -11.52 19.93
CA THR A 601 -47.25 -12.37 20.92
C THR A 601 -45.95 -11.67 21.36
N LYS A 602 -45.81 -11.44 22.66
CA LYS A 602 -44.62 -10.87 23.25
C LYS A 602 -43.37 -11.70 22.91
N PRO A 603 -42.19 -11.09 22.56
CA PRO A 603 -40.99 -11.84 22.15
C PRO A 603 -40.58 -12.95 23.11
N SER A 604 -40.69 -12.71 24.42
CA SER A 604 -40.40 -13.70 25.46
C SER A 604 -41.34 -14.86 25.46
N ALA A 605 -42.67 -14.61 25.30
CA ALA A 605 -43.72 -15.62 25.25
C ALA A 605 -43.58 -16.47 23.97
N LYS A 606 -43.35 -15.85 22.83
CA LYS A 606 -43.12 -16.54 21.55
C LYS A 606 -41.85 -17.41 21.57
N CYS A 607 -40.77 -16.91 22.18
CA CYS A 607 -39.56 -17.68 22.37
C CYS A 607 -39.82 -18.93 23.27
N GLN A 608 -40.68 -18.81 24.29
CA GLN A 608 -41.08 -19.90 25.15
C GLN A 608 -41.91 -20.93 24.40
N GLU A 609 -42.91 -20.49 23.64
CA GLU A 609 -43.75 -21.34 22.78
C GLU A 609 -42.93 -22.17 21.80
N LEU A 610 -41.97 -21.49 21.08
CA LEU A 610 -41.08 -22.15 20.14
C LEU A 610 -40.14 -23.15 20.82
N SER A 611 -39.70 -22.85 22.05
CA SER A 611 -38.90 -23.78 22.84
C SER A 611 -39.69 -25.05 23.19
N THR A 612 -40.96 -24.89 23.56
CA THR A 612 -41.85 -26.01 23.85
C THR A 612 -42.12 -26.84 22.59
N LEU A 613 -42.32 -26.20 21.43
CA LEU A 613 -42.45 -26.89 20.14
C LEU A 613 -41.22 -27.69 19.75
N VAL A 614 -40.02 -27.13 19.96
CA VAL A 614 -38.76 -27.84 19.72
C VAL A 614 -38.65 -29.10 20.57
N ASP A 615 -38.96 -28.98 21.86
CA ASP A 615 -38.93 -30.11 22.80
C ASP A 615 -40.01 -31.19 22.44
N GLN A 616 -41.25 -30.76 22.18
CA GLN A 616 -42.34 -31.64 21.77
C GLN A 616 -42.04 -32.39 20.47
N SER A 617 -41.57 -31.69 19.42
CA SER A 617 -41.18 -32.30 18.15
C SER A 617 -40.04 -33.32 18.32
N LEU A 618 -39.11 -33.05 19.23
CA LEU A 618 -38.00 -33.96 19.54
C LEU A 618 -38.53 -35.26 20.19
N VAL A 619 -39.41 -35.12 21.21
CA VAL A 619 -40.03 -36.26 21.88
C VAL A 619 -40.87 -37.09 20.91
N MET A 620 -41.66 -36.43 20.04
CA MET A 620 -42.47 -37.13 19.03
C MET A 620 -41.61 -37.90 18.04
N MET A 621 -40.55 -37.29 17.52
CA MET A 621 -39.58 -37.97 16.64
C MET A 621 -39.00 -39.23 17.31
N GLN A 622 -38.58 -39.11 18.58
CA GLN A 622 -38.04 -40.25 19.33
C GLN A 622 -39.05 -41.35 19.50
N SER A 623 -40.28 -41.05 19.91
CA SER A 623 -41.40 -41.99 20.07
C SER A 623 -41.74 -42.69 18.74
N HIS A 624 -41.84 -41.94 17.64
CA HIS A 624 -42.13 -42.51 16.33
C HIS A 624 -41.00 -43.43 15.82
N MET A 625 -39.75 -43.06 16.10
CA MET A 625 -38.60 -43.92 15.78
C MET A 625 -38.62 -45.23 16.60
N GLU A 626 -38.87 -45.14 17.91
CA GLU A 626 -39.00 -46.34 18.76
C GLU A 626 -40.11 -47.24 18.26
N SER A 627 -41.27 -46.67 17.88
CA SER A 627 -42.41 -47.42 17.28
C SER A 627 -42.02 -48.08 15.95
N MET A 628 -41.29 -47.39 15.08
CA MET A 628 -40.76 -47.92 13.84
C MET A 628 -39.77 -49.07 14.08
N ILE A 629 -38.89 -48.97 15.06
CA ILE A 629 -37.91 -50.02 15.41
C ILE A 629 -38.61 -51.25 15.99
N GLN A 630 -39.66 -51.04 16.77
CA GLN A 630 -40.50 -52.12 17.33
C GLN A 630 -41.45 -52.78 16.31
N ASN A 631 -41.37 -52.40 15.03
CA ASN A 631 -42.26 -52.86 13.95
C ASN A 631 -43.76 -52.61 14.21
N ALA A 632 -44.07 -51.53 14.94
CA ALA A 632 -45.46 -51.11 15.12
C ALA A 632 -46.04 -50.62 13.79
N GLN A 633 -47.41 -50.73 13.67
CA GLN A 633 -48.11 -50.20 12.46
C GLN A 633 -48.04 -48.68 12.46
N PRO A 634 -47.68 -48.02 11.31
CA PRO A 634 -47.71 -46.56 11.18
C PRO A 634 -49.20 -46.08 11.18
N PRO A 635 -49.40 -44.76 11.42
CA PRO A 635 -50.74 -44.16 11.31
C PRO A 635 -51.39 -44.44 9.96
N GLU A 636 -52.76 -44.57 9.94
CA GLU A 636 -53.50 -44.96 8.73
C GLU A 636 -53.13 -44.09 7.53
N GLY A 637 -52.77 -44.74 6.43
CA GLY A 637 -52.46 -44.10 5.15
C GLY A 637 -51.10 -43.49 5.00
N LYS A 638 -50.17 -43.65 5.95
CA LYS A 638 -48.78 -43.10 5.90
C LYS A 638 -47.73 -44.18 6.15
N SER A 639 -46.54 -43.94 5.66
CA SER A 639 -45.38 -44.76 6.02
C SER A 639 -44.62 -44.12 7.21
N TRP A 640 -43.87 -44.92 7.99
CA TRP A 640 -43.00 -44.38 9.06
C TRP A 640 -41.96 -43.36 8.54
N GLU A 641 -41.51 -43.54 7.33
CA GLU A 641 -40.61 -42.58 6.67
C GLU A 641 -41.29 -41.21 6.52
N GLU A 642 -42.53 -41.18 6.02
CA GLU A 642 -43.30 -39.92 5.85
C GLU A 642 -43.60 -39.23 7.19
N VAL A 643 -43.97 -40.01 8.21
CA VAL A 643 -44.29 -39.51 9.55
C VAL A 643 -43.06 -38.84 10.18
N ILE A 644 -41.92 -39.54 10.21
CA ILE A 644 -40.67 -39.00 10.83
C ILE A 644 -40.10 -37.84 10.03
N LEU A 645 -40.18 -37.89 8.69
CA LEU A 645 -39.73 -36.75 7.86
C LEU A 645 -40.58 -35.50 8.10
N SER A 646 -41.90 -35.62 8.35
CA SER A 646 -42.78 -34.52 8.72
C SER A 646 -42.35 -33.92 10.06
N GLU A 647 -42.10 -34.77 11.07
CA GLU A 647 -41.64 -34.33 12.38
C GLU A 647 -40.26 -33.61 12.32
N VAL A 648 -39.33 -34.14 11.52
CA VAL A 648 -38.05 -33.46 11.28
C VAL A 648 -38.25 -32.11 10.64
N HIS A 649 -39.22 -31.95 9.75
CA HIS A 649 -39.54 -30.69 9.12
C HIS A 649 -40.11 -29.67 10.14
N ASP A 650 -41.05 -30.11 10.98
CA ASP A 650 -41.70 -29.27 12.01
C ASP A 650 -40.67 -28.88 13.10
N PHE A 651 -39.82 -29.81 13.52
CA PHE A 651 -38.67 -29.53 14.38
C PHE A 651 -37.73 -28.47 13.79
N SER A 652 -37.36 -28.62 12.51
CA SER A 652 -36.46 -27.66 11.84
C SER A 652 -37.09 -26.28 11.79
N ARG A 653 -38.40 -26.18 11.53
CA ARG A 653 -39.16 -24.91 11.52
C ARG A 653 -39.20 -24.26 12.89
N ALA A 654 -39.45 -25.06 13.94
CA ALA A 654 -39.45 -24.57 15.32
C ALA A 654 -38.06 -24.06 15.77
N VAL A 655 -37.00 -24.78 15.43
CA VAL A 655 -35.59 -24.37 15.67
C VAL A 655 -35.28 -23.07 14.93
N ASP A 656 -35.64 -22.95 13.66
CA ASP A 656 -35.39 -21.71 12.89
C ASP A 656 -36.14 -20.53 13.49
N GLY A 657 -37.37 -20.72 13.93
CA GLY A 657 -38.16 -19.73 14.65
C GLY A 657 -37.54 -19.31 15.97
N LEU A 658 -37.10 -20.27 16.81
CA LEU A 658 -36.46 -20.03 18.10
C LEU A 658 -35.14 -19.26 17.94
N VAL A 659 -34.30 -19.70 17.01
CA VAL A 659 -33.04 -19.03 16.68
C VAL A 659 -33.29 -17.58 16.25
N LYS A 660 -34.32 -17.34 15.42
CA LYS A 660 -34.72 -16.01 14.97
C LYS A 660 -35.12 -15.10 16.13
N GLU A 661 -35.95 -15.56 17.05
CA GLU A 661 -36.36 -14.72 18.20
C GLU A 661 -35.17 -14.39 19.13
N ILE A 662 -34.35 -15.38 19.45
CA ILE A 662 -33.10 -15.13 20.22
C ILE A 662 -32.21 -14.11 19.52
N TYR A 663 -32.09 -14.23 18.19
CA TYR A 663 -31.26 -13.35 17.39
C TYR A 663 -31.76 -11.90 17.41
N LEU A 664 -33.08 -11.67 17.35
CA LEU A 664 -33.71 -10.37 17.46
C LEU A 664 -33.40 -9.71 18.83
N GLY A 665 -33.51 -10.47 19.94
CA GLY A 665 -33.09 -9.99 21.24
C GLY A 665 -31.63 -9.54 21.29
N MET A 666 -30.73 -10.31 20.65
CA MET A 666 -29.32 -9.97 20.61
C MET A 666 -29.02 -8.75 19.71
N ILE A 667 -29.75 -8.57 18.59
CA ILE A 667 -29.65 -7.36 17.74
C ILE A 667 -30.07 -6.14 18.56
N PHE A 668 -31.18 -6.25 19.33
CA PHE A 668 -31.65 -5.15 20.15
C PHE A 668 -30.67 -4.79 21.27
N LEU A 669 -30.09 -5.77 21.94
CA LEU A 669 -29.04 -5.51 22.94
C LEU A 669 -27.80 -4.85 22.32
N GLN A 670 -27.44 -5.24 21.09
CA GLN A 670 -26.36 -4.57 20.35
C GLN A 670 -26.72 -3.12 20.01
N LEU A 671 -27.97 -2.86 19.58
CA LEU A 671 -28.49 -1.51 19.35
C LEU A 671 -28.36 -0.64 20.62
N GLN A 672 -28.72 -1.20 21.79
CA GLN A 672 -28.61 -0.50 23.07
C GLN A 672 -27.16 -0.10 23.41
N GLU A 673 -26.21 -1.00 23.19
CA GLU A 673 -24.79 -0.74 23.45
C GLU A 673 -24.18 0.25 22.43
N GLU A 674 -24.56 0.14 21.16
CA GLU A 674 -24.06 1.05 20.11
C GLU A 674 -24.66 2.46 20.23
N ALA A 675 -25.91 2.61 20.62
CA ALA A 675 -26.58 3.90 20.79
C ALA A 675 -25.90 4.81 21.82
N LYS A 676 -25.30 4.25 22.88
CA LYS A 676 -24.58 5.02 23.90
C LYS A 676 -23.39 5.80 23.35
N HIS A 677 -22.80 5.34 22.27
CA HIS A 677 -21.53 5.85 21.71
C HIS A 677 -21.54 5.90 20.18
N ALA A 678 -22.69 6.07 19.54
CA ALA A 678 -22.88 5.90 18.09
C ALA A 678 -21.90 6.73 17.25
N SER A 679 -21.69 8.01 17.56
CA SER A 679 -20.76 8.89 16.85
C SER A 679 -19.30 8.44 16.98
N LEU A 680 -18.86 8.08 18.18
CA LEU A 680 -17.49 7.61 18.43
C LEU A 680 -17.21 6.26 17.75
N LEU A 681 -18.19 5.34 17.77
CA LEU A 681 -18.09 4.06 17.07
C LEU A 681 -18.02 4.21 15.56
N TYR A 682 -18.76 5.19 15.00
CA TYR A 682 -18.66 5.55 13.58
C TYR A 682 -17.24 6.01 13.21
N GLU A 683 -16.65 6.92 14.00
CA GLU A 683 -15.29 7.42 13.77
C GLU A 683 -14.24 6.30 13.87
N ILE A 684 -14.34 5.47 14.92
CA ILE A 684 -13.45 4.31 15.11
C ILE A 684 -13.55 3.36 13.91
N ARG A 685 -14.76 2.98 13.50
CA ARG A 685 -14.98 2.04 12.38
C ARG A 685 -14.41 2.57 11.09
N ARG A 686 -14.71 3.83 10.73
CA ARG A 686 -14.21 4.47 9.53
C ARG A 686 -12.68 4.52 9.51
N ARG A 687 -12.05 4.91 10.63
CA ARG A 687 -10.60 4.98 10.75
C ARG A 687 -9.97 3.60 10.66
N GLN A 688 -10.53 2.63 11.39
CA GLN A 688 -10.07 1.24 11.40
C GLN A 688 -10.07 0.62 10.00
N ASP A 689 -11.14 0.78 9.23
CA ASP A 689 -11.25 0.20 7.89
C ASP A 689 -10.20 0.76 6.92
N ILE A 690 -9.90 2.06 7.01
CA ILE A 690 -8.85 2.71 6.21
C ILE A 690 -7.47 2.13 6.56
N VAL A 691 -7.09 2.12 7.84
CA VAL A 691 -5.74 1.69 8.24
C VAL A 691 -5.55 0.20 8.07
N PHE A 692 -6.60 -0.59 8.29
CA PHE A 692 -6.57 -2.03 8.08
C PHE A 692 -6.44 -2.39 6.60
N SER A 693 -7.08 -1.63 5.70
CA SER A 693 -6.88 -1.77 4.25
C SER A 693 -5.41 -1.62 3.85
N HIS A 694 -4.71 -0.62 4.41
CA HIS A 694 -3.28 -0.44 4.16
C HIS A 694 -2.44 -1.62 4.66
N ALA A 695 -2.72 -2.08 5.89
CA ALA A 695 -1.98 -3.17 6.52
C ALA A 695 -2.19 -4.52 5.80
N VAL A 696 -3.45 -4.86 5.47
CA VAL A 696 -3.76 -6.11 4.74
C VAL A 696 -3.18 -6.09 3.34
N THR A 697 -3.26 -4.96 2.63
CA THR A 697 -2.70 -4.85 1.28
C THR A 697 -1.18 -5.10 1.29
N ALA A 698 -0.47 -4.49 2.24
CA ALA A 698 0.96 -4.72 2.42
C ALA A 698 1.24 -6.19 2.79
N LEU A 699 0.47 -6.76 3.73
CA LEU A 699 0.61 -8.15 4.16
C LEU A 699 0.46 -9.13 3.00
N VAL A 700 -0.59 -8.98 2.19
CA VAL A 700 -0.85 -9.88 1.05
C VAL A 700 0.25 -9.77 0.01
N ALA A 701 0.67 -8.54 -0.33
CA ALA A 701 1.78 -8.32 -1.26
C ALA A 701 3.10 -8.96 -0.75
N GLY A 702 3.41 -8.79 0.53
CA GLY A 702 4.58 -9.37 1.15
C GLY A 702 4.52 -10.91 1.25
N PHE A 703 3.36 -11.47 1.62
CA PHE A 703 3.17 -12.92 1.69
C PHE A 703 3.37 -13.59 0.33
N VAL A 704 2.74 -13.06 -0.72
CA VAL A 704 2.86 -13.60 -2.08
C VAL A 704 4.31 -13.49 -2.57
N SER A 705 5.00 -12.37 -2.33
CA SER A 705 6.41 -12.20 -2.67
C SER A 705 7.32 -13.17 -1.93
N LYS A 706 7.15 -13.31 -0.61
CA LYS A 706 7.93 -14.24 0.23
C LYS A 706 7.68 -15.69 -0.17
N LEU A 707 6.44 -16.06 -0.45
CA LEU A 707 6.09 -17.40 -0.91
C LEU A 707 6.81 -17.74 -2.21
N HIS A 708 6.76 -16.82 -3.18
CA HIS A 708 7.41 -16.99 -4.48
C HIS A 708 8.93 -17.22 -4.35
N THR A 709 9.62 -16.44 -3.51
CA THR A 709 11.06 -16.58 -3.31
C THR A 709 11.45 -17.78 -2.43
N SER A 710 10.49 -18.41 -1.76
CA SER A 710 10.72 -19.47 -0.75
C SER A 710 10.16 -20.85 -1.13
N PHE A 711 9.72 -21.10 -2.36
CA PHE A 711 9.22 -22.43 -2.77
C PHE A 711 10.28 -23.54 -2.68
N SER A 712 11.56 -23.22 -2.73
CA SER A 712 12.66 -24.18 -2.52
C SER A 712 13.02 -24.39 -1.04
N ASN A 713 12.48 -23.56 -0.14
CA ASN A 713 12.76 -23.63 1.29
C ASN A 713 11.76 -24.55 2.00
N ALA A 714 12.10 -25.83 2.15
CA ALA A 714 11.24 -26.82 2.81
C ALA A 714 10.93 -26.48 4.28
N VAL A 715 11.86 -25.83 5.00
CA VAL A 715 11.64 -25.38 6.37
C VAL A 715 10.53 -24.32 6.42
N PHE A 716 10.62 -23.31 5.56
CA PHE A 716 9.59 -22.28 5.47
C PHE A 716 8.20 -22.84 5.15
N LEU A 717 8.10 -23.76 4.17
CA LEU A 717 6.81 -24.34 3.81
C LEU A 717 6.20 -25.18 4.96
N LYS A 718 7.02 -25.95 5.70
CA LYS A 718 6.57 -26.66 6.90
C LYS A 718 6.20 -25.69 8.03
N GLN A 719 6.93 -24.59 8.18
CA GLN A 719 6.69 -23.53 9.16
C GLN A 719 5.28 -22.92 8.97
N LEU A 720 4.84 -22.67 7.72
CA LEU A 720 3.49 -22.19 7.42
C LEU A 720 2.40 -23.14 7.96
N VAL A 721 2.64 -24.44 7.91
CA VAL A 721 1.70 -25.48 8.41
C VAL A 721 1.66 -25.51 9.94
N GLN A 722 2.82 -25.52 10.59
CA GLN A 722 2.95 -25.87 12.00
C GLN A 722 2.82 -24.69 12.94
N ILE A 723 3.44 -23.55 12.60
CA ILE A 723 3.47 -22.36 13.48
C ILE A 723 2.90 -21.10 12.84
N GLY A 724 2.82 -21.04 11.49
CA GLY A 724 2.25 -19.91 10.76
C GLY A 724 3.28 -18.94 10.18
N PHE A 725 2.80 -17.87 9.57
CA PHE A 725 3.57 -16.87 8.84
C PHE A 725 3.97 -15.71 9.75
N LEU A 726 5.27 -15.53 9.98
CA LEU A 726 5.83 -14.40 10.74
C LEU A 726 5.87 -13.16 9.84
N ALA A 727 5.07 -12.14 10.16
CA ALA A 727 5.04 -10.84 9.50
C ALA A 727 5.66 -9.78 10.42
N HIS A 728 6.90 -9.39 10.13
CA HIS A 728 7.67 -8.47 10.95
C HIS A 728 7.59 -7.05 10.40
N PHE A 729 6.83 -6.20 11.05
CA PHE A 729 6.71 -4.77 10.76
C PHE A 729 7.72 -3.97 11.57
N GLU A 730 8.30 -2.97 10.90
CA GLU A 730 9.19 -1.99 11.48
C GLU A 730 8.67 -0.59 11.23
N SER A 731 8.72 0.26 12.25
CA SER A 731 8.30 1.65 12.19
C SER A 731 9.42 2.61 12.60
N LEU A 732 9.65 3.60 11.76
CA LEU A 732 10.56 4.73 12.01
C LEU A 732 9.79 6.00 12.44
N LEU A 733 8.58 5.84 12.96
CA LEU A 733 7.73 6.93 13.47
C LEU A 733 8.16 7.32 14.88
N THR A 734 7.91 8.59 15.23
CA THR A 734 8.17 9.14 16.56
C THR A 734 6.89 9.23 17.38
N THR A 735 7.04 9.29 18.69
CA THR A 735 5.93 9.54 19.63
C THR A 735 5.69 11.03 19.85
N ASN A 736 5.81 11.85 18.79
CA ASN A 736 5.57 13.30 18.86
C ASN A 736 4.69 13.78 17.70
N GLY A 737 3.79 14.71 17.98
CA GLY A 737 2.89 15.34 17.02
C GLY A 737 1.99 14.32 16.30
N ASP A 738 1.71 14.55 15.02
CA ASP A 738 0.87 13.66 14.21
C ASP A 738 1.44 12.23 14.08
N GLU A 739 2.75 12.05 14.18
CA GLU A 739 3.37 10.72 14.06
C GLU A 739 3.00 9.80 15.23
N MET A 740 2.73 10.35 16.39
CA MET A 740 2.19 9.57 17.52
C MET A 740 0.83 8.95 17.17
N GLY A 741 -0.09 9.75 16.61
CA GLY A 741 -1.39 9.24 16.17
C GLY A 741 -1.28 8.22 15.02
N MET A 742 -0.31 8.39 14.11
CA MET A 742 -0.01 7.40 13.07
C MET A 742 0.50 6.09 13.67
N LEU A 743 1.35 6.16 14.70
CA LEU A 743 1.86 4.98 15.41
C LEU A 743 0.74 4.26 16.18
N GLU A 744 -0.21 5.03 16.77
CA GLU A 744 -1.41 4.49 17.39
C GLU A 744 -2.29 3.72 16.37
N ASP A 745 -2.51 4.28 15.18
CA ASP A 745 -3.22 3.64 14.07
C ASP A 745 -2.51 2.37 13.62
N MET A 746 -1.19 2.46 13.41
CA MET A 746 -0.35 1.36 12.94
C MET A 746 -0.34 0.19 13.94
N CYS A 747 -0.19 0.47 15.23
CA CYS A 747 -0.18 -0.54 16.28
C CYS A 747 -1.48 -1.37 16.28
N VAL A 748 -2.64 -0.71 16.19
CA VAL A 748 -3.93 -1.38 16.14
C VAL A 748 -4.13 -2.16 14.85
N SER A 749 -3.81 -1.57 13.71
CA SER A 749 -4.02 -2.22 12.41
C SER A 749 -3.16 -3.47 12.23
N ILE A 750 -1.90 -3.43 12.66
CA ILE A 750 -0.99 -4.58 12.59
C ILE A 750 -1.43 -5.67 13.58
N GLY A 751 -1.80 -5.31 14.81
CA GLY A 751 -2.36 -6.28 15.76
C GLY A 751 -3.58 -7.02 15.22
N ASN A 752 -4.44 -6.33 14.47
CA ASN A 752 -5.64 -6.91 13.87
C ASN A 752 -5.34 -7.88 12.71
N LEU A 753 -4.13 -7.90 12.14
CA LEU A 753 -3.76 -8.87 11.09
C LEU A 753 -3.83 -10.34 11.55
N THR A 754 -3.92 -10.61 12.84
CA THR A 754 -4.17 -11.95 13.38
C THR A 754 -5.49 -12.55 12.89
N CYS A 755 -6.47 -11.73 12.47
CA CYS A 755 -7.74 -12.18 11.89
C CYS A 755 -7.59 -12.71 10.44
N VAL A 756 -6.45 -12.44 9.79
CA VAL A 756 -6.18 -12.87 8.41
C VAL A 756 -5.63 -14.29 8.38
N LYS A 757 -6.17 -15.11 7.48
CA LYS A 757 -5.71 -16.47 7.21
C LYS A 757 -5.48 -16.64 5.71
N PHE A 758 -4.41 -17.34 5.33
CA PHE A 758 -4.18 -17.68 3.94
C PHE A 758 -4.63 -19.11 3.65
N LYS A 759 -5.23 -19.30 2.48
CA LYS A 759 -5.62 -20.61 1.93
C LYS A 759 -5.11 -20.72 0.51
N PHE A 760 -4.55 -21.87 0.14
CA PHE A 760 -4.09 -22.11 -1.21
C PHE A 760 -5.18 -22.80 -2.05
N LYS A 761 -5.23 -22.41 -3.32
CA LYS A 761 -6.11 -23.02 -4.33
C LYS A 761 -5.29 -23.36 -5.58
N LEU A 762 -5.61 -24.49 -6.19
CA LEU A 762 -5.08 -24.83 -7.51
C LEU A 762 -5.75 -23.94 -8.56
N CYS A 763 -4.96 -23.36 -9.46
CA CYS A 763 -5.42 -22.58 -10.59
C CYS A 763 -4.66 -22.97 -11.86
N GLU A 764 -5.36 -22.96 -12.99
CA GLU A 764 -4.75 -23.20 -14.32
C GLU A 764 -4.15 -21.94 -14.92
N ARG A 765 -4.51 -20.74 -14.39
CA ARG A 765 -4.03 -19.45 -14.87
C ARG A 765 -2.93 -18.91 -13.96
N GLU A 766 -1.85 -18.42 -14.54
CA GLU A 766 -0.70 -17.89 -13.79
C GLU A 766 -0.93 -16.52 -13.18
N ASP A 767 -1.97 -15.78 -13.60
CA ASP A 767 -2.20 -14.36 -13.26
C ASP A 767 -3.43 -14.13 -12.38
N GLU A 768 -3.94 -15.16 -11.70
CA GLU A 768 -5.10 -15.03 -10.86
C GLU A 768 -4.79 -14.28 -9.55
N ILE A 769 -5.46 -13.14 -9.37
CA ILE A 769 -5.30 -12.27 -8.20
C ILE A 769 -5.84 -12.96 -6.94
N PRO A 770 -5.12 -12.91 -5.80
CA PRO A 770 -5.65 -13.38 -4.52
C PRO A 770 -7.03 -12.81 -4.21
N THR A 771 -7.96 -13.66 -3.78
CA THR A 771 -9.33 -13.27 -3.45
C THR A 771 -9.57 -13.27 -1.96
N LEU A 772 -10.32 -12.26 -1.47
CA LEU A 772 -10.68 -12.13 -0.07
C LEU A 772 -12.12 -12.57 0.15
N SER A 773 -12.36 -13.25 1.26
CA SER A 773 -13.69 -13.63 1.74
C SER A 773 -13.75 -13.55 3.26
N GLY A 774 -14.96 -13.43 3.83
CA GLY A 774 -15.17 -13.32 5.26
C GLY A 774 -15.76 -11.98 5.67
N ASN A 775 -15.33 -11.47 6.82
CA ASN A 775 -15.77 -10.21 7.42
C ASN A 775 -14.64 -9.55 8.21
N ARG A 776 -14.89 -8.39 8.85
CA ARG A 776 -13.87 -7.66 9.65
C ARG A 776 -13.22 -8.47 10.78
N SER A 777 -13.89 -9.51 11.28
CA SER A 777 -13.36 -10.35 12.36
C SER A 777 -12.55 -11.54 11.88
N TYR A 778 -12.75 -11.93 10.62
CA TYR A 778 -12.11 -13.10 10.01
C TYR A 778 -12.00 -12.89 8.51
N ILE A 779 -10.81 -12.78 8.00
CA ILE A 779 -10.53 -12.64 6.57
C ILE A 779 -9.76 -13.86 6.09
N GLN A 780 -10.28 -14.53 5.10
CA GLN A 780 -9.59 -15.57 4.37
C GLN A 780 -9.10 -15.04 3.04
N VAL A 781 -7.79 -15.08 2.84
CA VAL A 781 -7.12 -14.74 1.59
C VAL A 781 -6.84 -16.03 0.82
N ASN A 782 -7.51 -16.22 -0.30
CA ASN A 782 -7.28 -17.37 -1.18
C ASN A 782 -6.19 -17.01 -2.18
N VAL A 783 -5.07 -17.74 -2.12
CA VAL A 783 -3.93 -17.57 -3.02
C VAL A 783 -3.97 -18.68 -4.06
N SER A 784 -4.24 -18.30 -5.30
CA SER A 784 -4.28 -19.22 -6.42
C SER A 784 -2.86 -19.51 -6.91
N LEU A 785 -2.51 -20.77 -7.09
CA LEU A 785 -1.19 -21.23 -7.51
C LEU A 785 -1.29 -22.14 -8.74
N PRO A 786 -0.39 -21.95 -9.73
CA PRO A 786 -0.25 -22.87 -10.86
C PRO A 786 0.11 -24.29 -10.39
N PRO A 787 -0.21 -25.34 -11.16
CA PRO A 787 -0.01 -26.75 -10.76
C PRO A 787 1.42 -27.06 -10.32
N MET A 788 2.42 -26.45 -10.97
CA MET A 788 3.84 -26.65 -10.65
C MET A 788 4.18 -26.18 -9.22
N HIS A 789 3.67 -25.02 -8.80
CA HIS A 789 3.90 -24.46 -7.48
C HIS A 789 3.01 -25.10 -6.43
N PHE A 790 1.76 -25.39 -6.77
CA PHE A 790 0.81 -26.02 -5.87
C PHE A 790 1.29 -27.41 -5.41
N ARG A 791 1.83 -28.22 -6.32
CA ARG A 791 2.38 -29.57 -6.00
C ARG A 791 3.60 -29.53 -5.08
N ARG A 792 4.31 -28.39 -4.97
CA ARG A 792 5.45 -28.21 -4.06
C ARG A 792 5.04 -27.94 -2.62
N LEU A 793 3.78 -27.56 -2.40
CA LEU A 793 3.27 -27.31 -1.04
C LEU A 793 3.19 -28.63 -0.25
N PRO A 794 3.34 -28.58 1.09
CA PRO A 794 2.95 -29.70 1.97
C PRO A 794 1.50 -30.12 1.74
N ARG A 795 1.22 -31.42 1.90
CA ARG A 795 -0.14 -32.00 1.68
C ARG A 795 -1.22 -31.26 2.47
N ASP A 796 -0.98 -30.97 3.75
CA ASP A 796 -1.91 -30.19 4.58
C ASP A 796 -2.37 -28.87 3.89
N LEU A 797 -1.45 -28.14 3.25
CA LEU A 797 -1.78 -26.88 2.56
C LEU A 797 -2.53 -27.14 1.24
N GLN A 798 -2.21 -28.24 0.54
CA GLN A 798 -2.93 -28.63 -0.66
C GLN A 798 -4.38 -29.05 -0.33
N GLU A 799 -4.60 -29.69 0.83
CA GLU A 799 -5.91 -30.10 1.35
C GLU A 799 -6.70 -28.92 1.95
N GLY A 800 -6.14 -27.71 1.95
CA GLY A 800 -6.84 -26.47 2.33
C GLY A 800 -6.66 -26.05 3.78
N ARG A 801 -5.65 -26.57 4.50
CA ARG A 801 -5.28 -26.06 5.82
C ARG A 801 -4.97 -24.56 5.76
N LEU A 802 -5.47 -23.82 6.74
CA LEU A 802 -5.32 -22.38 6.84
C LEU A 802 -3.99 -22.00 7.47
N VAL A 803 -3.27 -21.07 6.84
CA VAL A 803 -2.04 -20.49 7.39
C VAL A 803 -2.37 -19.31 8.28
N LYS A 804 -1.97 -19.35 9.55
CA LYS A 804 -2.12 -18.25 10.51
C LYS A 804 -1.08 -17.15 10.24
N VAL A 805 -1.42 -15.91 10.51
CA VAL A 805 -0.50 -14.77 10.49
C VAL A 805 -0.11 -14.42 11.92
N ILE A 806 1.18 -14.28 12.16
CA ILE A 806 1.75 -13.80 13.41
C ILE A 806 2.44 -12.46 13.12
N PRO A 807 1.74 -11.34 13.32
CA PRO A 807 2.30 -10.02 13.12
C PRO A 807 3.07 -9.58 14.35
N VAL A 808 4.24 -8.95 14.14
CA VAL A 808 5.00 -8.26 15.17
C VAL A 808 5.37 -6.86 14.68
N LEU A 809 5.43 -5.88 15.59
CA LEU A 809 5.78 -4.50 15.30
C LEU A 809 6.88 -4.02 16.25
N PHE A 810 8.04 -3.67 15.69
CA PHE A 810 9.08 -2.95 16.43
C PHE A 810 9.16 -1.52 15.93
N THR A 811 9.38 -0.57 16.83
CA THR A 811 9.36 0.85 16.50
C THR A 811 10.44 1.62 17.22
N GLN A 812 11.12 2.51 16.47
CA GLN A 812 12.08 3.46 17.02
C GLN A 812 12.07 4.73 16.17
N GLY A 813 11.71 5.84 16.81
CA GLY A 813 11.85 7.15 16.19
C GLY A 813 13.31 7.53 16.01
N ILE A 814 13.68 8.07 14.83
CA ILE A 814 15.06 8.37 14.49
C ILE A 814 15.33 9.84 14.13
N ASN A 815 14.30 10.65 13.89
CA ASN A 815 14.44 12.05 13.46
C ASN A 815 14.59 13.03 14.64
N GLU A 816 14.60 14.33 14.36
CA GLU A 816 14.67 15.40 15.37
C GLU A 816 13.49 15.36 16.36
N HIS A 817 12.30 15.00 15.91
CA HIS A 817 11.12 14.87 16.76
C HIS A 817 11.25 13.74 17.79
N ALA A 818 12.04 12.69 17.50
CA ALA A 818 12.37 11.68 18.49
C ALA A 818 13.15 12.24 19.66
N THR A 819 14.13 13.13 19.40
CA THR A 819 14.86 13.83 20.47
C THR A 819 13.93 14.69 21.33
N LEU A 820 12.94 15.33 20.72
CA LEU A 820 11.95 16.11 21.45
C LEU A 820 11.04 15.19 22.31
N ALA A 821 10.59 14.06 21.76
CA ALA A 821 9.80 13.08 22.51
C ALA A 821 10.58 12.52 23.72
N GLU A 822 11.86 12.19 23.54
CA GLU A 822 12.72 11.64 24.58
C GLU A 822 13.04 12.63 25.69
N ARG A 823 13.19 13.93 25.38
CA ARG A 823 13.57 14.95 26.36
C ARG A 823 12.37 15.62 27.04
N PHE A 824 11.28 15.82 26.32
CA PHE A 824 10.15 16.65 26.76
C PHE A 824 8.79 16.00 26.53
N GLY A 825 8.71 14.79 25.95
CA GLY A 825 7.50 14.09 25.58
C GLY A 825 7.33 12.77 26.32
N ASP A 826 6.56 11.86 25.69
CA ASP A 826 6.24 10.54 26.23
C ASP A 826 6.64 9.44 25.21
N THR A 827 7.53 8.55 25.63
CA THR A 827 7.99 7.38 24.85
C THR A 827 7.29 6.08 25.25
N SER A 828 6.39 6.12 26.23
CA SER A 828 5.73 4.94 26.80
C SER A 828 4.98 4.08 25.78
N LEU A 829 4.42 4.71 24.74
CA LEU A 829 3.77 3.99 23.64
C LEU A 829 4.77 3.12 22.88
N GLN A 830 5.94 3.67 22.50
CA GLN A 830 7.02 2.97 21.81
C GLN A 830 7.56 1.83 22.67
N GLU A 831 7.82 2.08 23.94
CA GLU A 831 8.31 1.08 24.90
C GLU A 831 7.32 -0.07 25.04
N LYS A 832 6.04 0.24 25.19
CA LYS A 832 4.98 -0.76 25.28
C LYS A 832 4.85 -1.60 24.03
N ILE A 833 4.85 -0.97 22.84
CA ILE A 833 4.80 -1.70 21.56
C ILE A 833 5.97 -2.68 21.47
N ASN A 834 7.18 -2.24 21.75
CA ASN A 834 8.38 -3.08 21.67
C ASN A 834 8.33 -4.25 22.68
N GLY A 835 7.89 -3.99 23.92
CA GLY A 835 7.76 -5.03 24.96
C GLY A 835 6.69 -6.07 24.65
N ASP A 836 5.50 -5.63 24.21
CA ASP A 836 4.40 -6.52 23.83
C ASP A 836 4.82 -7.42 22.65
N ASN A 837 5.47 -6.84 21.64
CA ASN A 837 5.88 -7.57 20.43
C ASN A 837 7.14 -8.44 20.66
N TYR A 838 8.01 -8.09 21.61
CA TYR A 838 9.07 -8.99 22.07
C TYR A 838 8.46 -10.29 22.62
N SER A 839 7.42 -10.20 23.42
CA SER A 839 6.75 -11.38 23.99
C SER A 839 6.16 -12.29 22.90
N ILE A 840 5.53 -11.70 21.87
CA ILE A 840 4.98 -12.45 20.72
C ILE A 840 6.12 -13.12 19.94
N LEU A 841 7.20 -12.39 19.65
CA LEU A 841 8.34 -12.92 18.91
C LEU A 841 9.07 -14.03 19.69
N ASN A 842 9.20 -13.88 21.01
CA ASN A 842 9.79 -14.89 21.86
C ASN A 842 8.96 -16.18 21.88
N PHE A 843 7.63 -16.07 22.00
CA PHE A 843 6.74 -17.21 21.91
C PHE A 843 6.84 -17.92 20.54
N TYR A 844 6.93 -17.14 19.46
CA TYR A 844 7.13 -17.71 18.13
C TYR A 844 8.47 -18.46 18.02
N LEU A 845 9.55 -17.89 18.57
CA LEU A 845 10.87 -18.54 18.60
C LEU A 845 10.84 -19.86 19.36
N GLU A 846 10.18 -19.94 20.52
CA GLU A 846 10.09 -21.21 21.29
C GLU A 846 9.35 -22.29 20.48
N GLN A 847 8.26 -21.92 19.77
CA GLN A 847 7.58 -22.85 18.86
C GLN A 847 8.49 -23.26 17.68
N PHE A 848 9.27 -22.32 17.14
CA PHE A 848 10.19 -22.59 16.05
C PHE A 848 11.30 -23.57 16.48
N LYS A 849 11.84 -23.41 17.68
CA LYS A 849 12.84 -24.33 18.26
C LYS A 849 12.30 -25.74 18.44
N ASP A 850 11.08 -25.85 18.96
CA ASP A 850 10.43 -27.14 19.18
C ASP A 850 10.22 -27.90 17.87
N LYS A 851 9.81 -27.20 16.80
CA LYS A 851 9.47 -27.81 15.51
C LYS A 851 10.65 -27.94 14.54
N PHE A 852 11.67 -27.08 14.65
CA PHE A 852 12.78 -26.98 13.69
C PHE A 852 14.16 -26.84 14.38
N PRO A 853 14.56 -27.76 15.27
CA PRO A 853 15.82 -27.64 16.02
C PRO A 853 17.03 -27.53 15.10
N ASP A 854 17.08 -28.33 14.02
CA ASP A 854 18.20 -28.34 13.07
C ASP A 854 18.36 -27.01 12.31
N ALA A 855 17.27 -26.30 12.04
CA ALA A 855 17.31 -25.03 11.33
C ALA A 855 17.95 -23.91 12.16
N ILE A 856 17.91 -24.00 13.47
CA ILE A 856 18.58 -23.06 14.39
C ILE A 856 20.06 -23.39 14.56
N SER A 857 20.41 -24.69 14.49
CA SER A 857 21.76 -25.20 14.74
C SER A 857 22.72 -24.96 13.57
N SER A 858 22.20 -24.75 12.34
CA SER A 858 23.00 -24.49 11.15
C SER A 858 23.66 -23.10 11.18
N ARG A 859 24.88 -23.00 11.71
CA ARG A 859 25.59 -21.70 11.87
C ARG A 859 26.98 -21.71 11.25
N ARG A 860 27.36 -20.49 10.85
CA ARG A 860 28.76 -20.14 10.61
C ARG A 860 29.46 -19.95 11.96
N GLU A 861 30.71 -20.39 12.03
CA GLU A 861 31.57 -20.16 13.17
C GLU A 861 31.75 -18.66 13.42
N GLY A 862 31.44 -18.17 14.63
CA GLY A 862 31.53 -16.75 15.01
C GLY A 862 30.21 -15.95 15.01
N ASP A 863 29.10 -16.48 14.52
CA ASP A 863 27.81 -15.78 14.52
C ASP A 863 27.08 -15.88 15.88
N GLN A 864 26.44 -14.76 16.30
CA GLN A 864 25.59 -14.75 17.49
C GLN A 864 24.37 -15.68 17.28
N SER A 865 24.01 -16.44 18.33
CA SER A 865 22.83 -17.28 18.26
C SER A 865 21.53 -16.48 18.29
N VAL A 866 20.43 -17.07 17.77
CA VAL A 866 19.11 -16.38 17.82
C VAL A 866 18.71 -16.10 19.27
N GLU A 867 19.08 -16.98 20.22
CA GLU A 867 18.87 -16.77 21.65
C GLU A 867 19.72 -15.62 22.20
N GLN A 868 20.97 -15.46 21.74
CA GLN A 868 21.82 -14.33 22.12
C GLN A 868 21.24 -13.03 21.55
N LEU A 869 20.75 -13.04 20.30
CA LEU A 869 20.06 -11.91 19.70
C LEU A 869 18.78 -11.57 20.48
N MET A 870 17.98 -12.55 20.90
CA MET A 870 16.79 -12.30 21.71
C MET A 870 17.11 -11.72 23.08
N LYS A 871 18.18 -12.20 23.74
CA LYS A 871 18.65 -11.60 25.01
C LYS A 871 19.11 -10.17 24.80
N SER A 872 19.86 -9.91 23.73
CA SER A 872 20.32 -8.56 23.38
C SER A 872 19.13 -7.66 23.05
N LEU A 873 18.12 -8.14 22.32
CA LEU A 873 16.90 -7.38 22.02
C LEU A 873 16.17 -6.99 23.30
N LYS A 874 16.00 -7.92 24.23
CA LYS A 874 15.38 -7.65 25.53
C LYS A 874 16.12 -6.56 26.29
N SER A 875 17.45 -6.71 26.42
CA SER A 875 18.30 -5.73 27.10
C SER A 875 18.22 -4.34 26.47
N ASN A 876 18.16 -4.26 25.13
CA ASN A 876 18.02 -2.99 24.42
C ASN A 876 16.65 -2.34 24.64
N ILE A 877 15.55 -3.11 24.65
CA ILE A 877 14.21 -2.61 24.96
C ILE A 877 14.15 -2.09 26.40
N GLU A 878 14.71 -2.84 27.37
CA GLU A 878 14.71 -2.48 28.78
C GLU A 878 15.64 -1.29 29.11
N SER A 879 16.68 -1.06 28.29
CA SER A 879 17.67 0.00 28.53
C SER A 879 17.12 1.41 28.40
N ARG A 880 16.00 1.61 27.73
CA ARG A 880 15.34 2.91 27.44
C ARG A 880 16.29 3.98 26.87
N ARG A 881 17.30 3.55 26.13
CA ARG A 881 18.24 4.46 25.46
C ARG A 881 17.52 5.22 24.37
N GLY A 882 17.76 6.53 24.29
CA GLY A 882 17.25 7.37 23.22
C GLY A 882 17.77 6.93 21.85
N LYS A 883 16.91 6.95 20.82
CA LYS A 883 17.21 6.55 19.43
C LYS A 883 17.96 5.22 19.33
N ASN A 884 17.51 4.25 20.14
CA ASN A 884 18.14 2.93 20.20
C ASN A 884 17.79 2.08 18.96
N VAL A 885 18.48 2.35 17.84
CA VAL A 885 18.28 1.64 16.58
C VAL A 885 18.71 0.17 16.65
N ASP A 886 19.46 -0.24 17.69
CA ASP A 886 19.81 -1.65 17.88
C ASP A 886 18.57 -2.54 18.06
N ILE A 887 17.46 -1.99 18.59
CA ILE A 887 16.17 -2.69 18.67
C ILE A 887 15.71 -3.11 17.26
N LEU A 888 15.84 -2.23 16.27
CA LEU A 888 15.43 -2.52 14.90
C LEU A 888 16.40 -3.50 14.23
N LEU A 889 17.71 -3.26 14.31
CA LEU A 889 18.74 -4.09 13.68
C LEU A 889 18.79 -5.52 14.23
N ILE A 890 18.53 -5.70 15.54
CA ILE A 890 18.51 -7.03 16.17
C ILE A 890 17.22 -7.76 15.81
N SER A 891 16.05 -7.08 15.88
CA SER A 891 14.76 -7.70 15.52
C SER A 891 14.71 -8.07 14.04
N GLU A 892 15.31 -7.29 13.16
CA GLU A 892 15.53 -7.59 11.74
C GLU A 892 16.33 -8.89 11.58
N ALA A 893 17.48 -8.99 12.24
CA ALA A 893 18.34 -10.17 12.16
C ALA A 893 17.63 -11.45 12.64
N ILE A 894 16.84 -11.35 13.70
CA ILE A 894 16.01 -12.44 14.21
C ILE A 894 14.97 -12.85 13.17
N CYS A 895 14.28 -11.88 12.57
CA CYS A 895 13.25 -12.13 11.54
C CYS A 895 13.81 -12.93 10.35
N TRP A 896 14.97 -12.53 9.81
CA TRP A 896 15.61 -13.25 8.69
C TRP A 896 15.96 -14.70 9.08
N ARG A 897 16.46 -14.92 10.27
CA ARG A 897 16.80 -16.28 10.76
C ARG A 897 15.59 -17.16 11.03
N LEU A 898 14.44 -16.56 11.31
CA LEU A 898 13.16 -17.25 11.47
C LEU A 898 12.33 -17.34 10.18
N ASN A 899 12.93 -17.11 9.01
CA ASN A 899 12.26 -17.08 7.71
C ASN A 899 11.06 -16.11 7.63
N GLY A 900 11.02 -15.07 8.46
CA GLY A 900 9.94 -14.09 8.46
C GLY A 900 9.94 -13.20 7.20
N CYS A 901 8.88 -12.45 7.02
CA CYS A 901 8.75 -11.42 5.98
C CYS A 901 8.89 -10.04 6.60
N ARG A 902 9.68 -9.18 5.97
CA ARG A 902 10.01 -7.84 6.46
C ARG A 902 9.13 -6.76 5.84
N PHE A 903 8.59 -5.87 6.68
CA PHE A 903 7.80 -4.71 6.31
C PHE A 903 8.37 -3.48 7.00
N MET A 904 8.86 -2.50 6.24
CA MET A 904 9.44 -1.28 6.79
C MET A 904 8.59 -0.06 6.47
N SER A 905 8.33 0.76 7.49
CA SER A 905 7.48 1.94 7.40
C SER A 905 8.11 3.18 8.01
N CYS A 906 7.86 4.32 7.38
CA CYS A 906 7.88 5.62 8.01
C CYS A 906 6.60 6.37 7.59
N LYS A 907 6.45 7.64 7.89
CA LYS A 907 5.26 8.43 7.50
C LYS A 907 4.83 8.21 6.04
N SER A 908 5.78 8.15 5.11
CA SER A 908 5.51 8.08 3.67
C SER A 908 6.32 7.02 2.91
N ALA A 909 7.03 6.14 3.57
CA ALA A 909 7.95 5.14 3.00
C ALA A 909 8.93 5.71 1.95
N LYS A 910 9.41 6.94 2.14
CA LYS A 910 10.28 7.65 1.20
C LYS A 910 11.68 7.82 1.79
N ASP A 911 11.89 8.84 2.61
CA ASP A 911 13.24 9.25 3.03
C ASP A 911 13.81 8.35 4.14
N ARG A 912 13.21 8.31 5.33
CA ARG A 912 13.68 7.46 6.45
C ARG A 912 13.68 5.97 6.09
N THR A 913 12.65 5.51 5.40
CA THR A 913 12.58 4.13 4.90
C THR A 913 13.68 3.85 3.87
N GLY A 914 14.05 4.84 3.04
CA GLY A 914 15.19 4.73 2.14
C GLY A 914 16.50 4.48 2.89
N MET A 915 16.71 5.19 4.00
CA MET A 915 17.88 4.99 4.87
C MET A 915 17.90 3.62 5.56
N GLY A 916 16.73 3.17 6.07
CA GLY A 916 16.60 1.87 6.74
C GLY A 916 16.83 0.69 5.78
N ILE A 917 16.13 0.68 4.63
CA ILE A 917 16.24 -0.42 3.65
C ILE A 917 17.66 -0.58 3.12
N THR A 918 18.33 0.51 2.77
CA THR A 918 19.74 0.43 2.29
C THR A 918 20.69 -0.06 3.38
N LEU A 919 20.44 0.31 4.64
CA LEU A 919 21.18 -0.22 5.77
C LEU A 919 20.95 -1.73 5.93
N GLU A 920 19.68 -2.18 5.89
CA GLU A 920 19.32 -3.61 5.99
C GLU A 920 19.96 -4.42 4.87
N GLN A 921 19.95 -3.92 3.61
CA GLN A 921 20.63 -4.54 2.48
C GLN A 921 22.13 -4.72 2.75
N CYS A 922 22.84 -3.67 3.19
CA CYS A 922 24.26 -3.74 3.51
C CYS A 922 24.55 -4.66 4.70
N MET A 923 23.67 -4.70 5.72
CA MET A 923 23.81 -5.61 6.86
C MET A 923 23.65 -7.08 6.45
N ILE A 924 22.72 -7.39 5.53
CA ILE A 924 22.56 -8.72 4.94
C ILE A 924 23.83 -9.11 4.18
N LEU A 925 24.37 -8.24 3.32
CA LEU A 925 25.59 -8.50 2.58
C LEU A 925 26.77 -8.80 3.49
N LYS A 926 26.89 -8.06 4.59
CA LYS A 926 27.95 -8.26 5.57
C LYS A 926 27.78 -9.55 6.37
N ARG A 927 26.59 -9.80 6.90
CA ARG A 927 26.30 -10.96 7.78
C ARG A 927 26.21 -12.27 7.02
N GLU A 928 25.52 -12.28 5.87
CA GLU A 928 25.17 -13.51 5.17
C GLU A 928 26.10 -13.81 3.99
N HIS A 929 26.81 -12.82 3.46
CA HIS A 929 27.61 -12.95 2.25
C HIS A 929 29.08 -12.57 2.41
N ASN A 930 29.56 -12.32 3.63
CA ASN A 930 30.95 -11.96 3.93
C ASN A 930 31.46 -10.72 3.17
N MET A 931 30.60 -9.73 2.93
CA MET A 931 31.05 -8.45 2.35
C MET A 931 32.12 -7.83 3.29
N ASP A 932 33.24 -7.40 2.72
CA ASP A 932 34.33 -6.83 3.51
C ASP A 932 33.88 -5.54 4.22
N SER A 933 34.16 -5.47 5.52
CA SER A 933 33.71 -4.37 6.36
C SER A 933 34.30 -3.02 5.97
N GLN A 934 35.47 -2.97 5.33
CA GLN A 934 36.06 -1.73 4.83
C GLN A 934 35.22 -1.05 3.73
N PHE A 935 34.46 -1.84 2.96
CA PHE A 935 33.58 -1.33 1.89
C PHE A 935 32.15 -1.04 2.37
N PHE A 936 31.84 -1.30 3.66
CA PHE A 936 30.46 -1.16 4.16
C PHE A 936 29.90 0.26 3.98
N GLN A 937 30.67 1.28 4.35
CA GLN A 937 30.22 2.67 4.22
C GLN A 937 30.07 3.07 2.74
N GLN A 938 31.03 2.69 1.90
CA GLN A 938 30.96 2.96 0.46
C GLN A 938 29.78 2.28 -0.21
N ALA A 939 29.47 1.02 0.16
CA ALA A 939 28.31 0.30 -0.33
C ALA A 939 27.00 1.01 0.07
N LEU A 940 26.92 1.46 1.32
CA LEU A 940 25.78 2.19 1.84
C LEU A 940 25.57 3.53 1.11
N ASP A 941 26.66 4.26 0.86
CA ASP A 941 26.62 5.54 0.16
C ASP A 941 26.28 5.37 -1.33
N ALA A 942 26.81 4.34 -1.99
CA ALA A 942 26.46 4.00 -3.38
C ALA A 942 24.96 3.67 -3.52
N MET A 943 24.41 2.82 -2.65
CA MET A 943 22.98 2.47 -2.67
C MET A 943 22.08 3.67 -2.35
N ARG A 944 22.53 4.63 -1.51
CA ARG A 944 21.80 5.86 -1.20
C ARG A 944 21.91 6.93 -2.25
N SER A 945 23.05 6.99 -2.97
CA SER A 945 23.31 7.99 -4.01
C SER A 945 22.72 7.60 -5.36
N GLU A 946 22.86 6.33 -5.77
CA GLU A 946 22.48 5.87 -7.12
C GLU A 946 21.44 4.75 -7.12
N GLY A 947 21.03 4.27 -5.93
CA GLY A 947 20.11 3.15 -5.78
C GLY A 947 18.64 3.48 -6.07
N THR A 948 17.84 2.43 -6.06
CA THR A 948 16.41 2.51 -6.38
C THR A 948 15.63 3.42 -5.42
N ARG A 949 16.10 3.60 -4.19
CA ARG A 949 15.43 4.46 -3.19
C ARG A 949 15.54 5.95 -3.51
N ARG A 950 16.62 6.39 -4.13
CA ARG A 950 16.76 7.76 -4.63
C ARG A 950 15.80 8.02 -5.80
N GLU A 951 15.60 7.03 -6.68
CA GLU A 951 14.58 7.11 -7.72
C GLU A 951 13.16 7.17 -7.15
N ASN A 952 12.90 6.51 -6.02
CA ASN A 952 11.63 6.67 -5.32
C ASN A 952 11.41 8.12 -4.85
N THR A 953 12.44 8.84 -4.40
CA THR A 953 12.30 10.27 -4.07
C THR A 953 11.97 11.09 -5.32
N HIS A 954 12.65 10.83 -6.43
CA HIS A 954 12.37 11.48 -7.72
C HIS A 954 10.95 11.22 -8.19
N LYS A 955 10.48 9.98 -8.14
CA LYS A 955 9.13 9.59 -8.50
C LYS A 955 8.05 10.31 -7.68
N ASN A 956 8.33 10.61 -6.41
CA ASN A 956 7.43 11.32 -5.50
C ASN A 956 7.44 12.84 -5.67
N THR A 957 8.60 13.43 -5.94
CA THR A 957 8.84 14.88 -5.82
C THR A 957 9.31 15.54 -7.11
N GLY A 958 9.75 14.77 -8.11
CA GLY A 958 10.41 15.25 -9.32
C GLY A 958 11.88 15.60 -9.12
N ILE A 959 12.44 15.42 -7.90
CA ILE A 959 13.81 15.76 -7.55
C ILE A 959 14.48 14.54 -6.94
N ARG A 960 15.71 14.22 -7.39
CA ARG A 960 16.54 13.11 -6.88
C ARG A 960 17.28 13.46 -5.59
N ARG A 961 16.56 14.01 -4.60
CA ARG A 961 17.10 14.36 -3.29
C ARG A 961 16.15 13.91 -2.19
N TYR A 962 16.71 13.42 -1.09
CA TYR A 962 15.97 13.15 0.12
C TYR A 962 15.49 14.44 0.78
N ALA A 963 14.30 14.42 1.34
CA ALA A 963 13.68 15.60 1.94
C ALA A 963 14.17 15.82 3.38
N PHE A 964 15.47 15.88 3.56
CA PHE A 964 16.11 16.26 4.83
C PHE A 964 16.78 17.62 4.70
N ASN A 965 16.72 18.42 5.74
CA ASN A 965 17.60 19.57 5.90
C ASN A 965 18.82 19.19 6.75
N SER A 966 19.87 20.02 6.77
CA SER A 966 21.14 19.73 7.49
C SER A 966 20.92 19.46 8.98
N TRP A 967 19.97 20.16 9.62
CA TRP A 967 19.62 19.95 11.02
C TRP A 967 18.97 18.57 11.25
N GLN A 968 18.10 18.16 10.35
CA GLN A 968 17.48 16.84 10.40
C GLN A 968 18.51 15.73 10.22
N VAL A 969 19.45 15.89 9.29
CA VAL A 969 20.55 14.93 9.08
C VAL A 969 21.41 14.80 10.33
N MET A 970 21.80 15.93 10.97
CA MET A 970 22.57 15.89 12.22
C MET A 970 21.81 15.16 13.35
N ALA A 971 20.49 15.28 13.39
CA ALA A 971 19.64 14.61 14.37
C ALA A 971 19.47 13.10 14.12
N LEU A 972 19.70 12.61 12.90
CA LEU A 972 19.63 11.18 12.57
C LEU A 972 20.80 10.42 13.21
N PRO A 973 20.56 9.15 13.66
CA PRO A 973 21.65 8.23 14.01
C PRO A 973 22.65 8.09 12.86
N LYS A 974 23.94 7.96 13.17
CA LYS A 974 25.02 7.98 12.15
C LYS A 974 24.75 7.03 10.98
N LEU A 975 24.31 5.81 11.22
CA LEU A 975 24.02 4.81 10.19
C LEU A 975 22.79 5.15 9.32
N TYR A 976 21.93 6.09 9.72
CA TYR A 976 20.74 6.53 9.00
C TYR A 976 20.93 7.87 8.28
N ARG A 977 22.14 8.41 8.21
CA ARG A 977 22.41 9.67 7.53
C ARG A 977 22.58 9.45 6.02
N PRO A 978 21.92 10.24 5.17
CA PRO A 978 22.18 10.22 3.73
C PRO A 978 23.57 10.79 3.43
N PRO A 979 24.23 10.39 2.33
CA PRO A 979 25.46 11.00 1.86
C PRO A 979 25.26 12.49 1.54
N ASP A 980 26.32 13.29 1.69
CA ASP A 980 26.30 14.70 1.35
C ASP A 980 25.93 14.92 -0.12
N GLY A 981 25.20 16.00 -0.42
CA GLY A 981 24.69 16.31 -1.77
C GLY A 981 23.45 15.50 -2.22
N THR A 982 23.04 14.46 -1.46
CA THR A 982 21.84 13.65 -1.78
C THR A 982 20.58 14.18 -1.09
N TYR A 983 20.66 15.23 -0.29
CA TYR A 983 19.52 15.85 0.43
C TYR A 983 19.52 17.37 0.27
N GLY A 984 18.44 18.06 0.65
CA GLY A 984 18.39 19.53 0.55
C GLY A 984 17.07 20.16 1.03
N LYS A 985 17.12 21.48 1.32
CA LYS A 985 16.01 22.26 1.91
C LYS A 985 14.78 22.46 1.00
N ASN A 986 14.92 22.31 -0.31
CA ASN A 986 13.88 22.67 -1.28
C ASN A 986 12.99 21.48 -1.70
N VAL A 987 13.10 20.34 -1.04
CA VAL A 987 12.29 19.17 -1.33
C VAL A 987 11.06 19.17 -0.41
N GLN A 988 9.88 19.46 -0.97
CA GLN A 988 8.62 19.35 -0.22
C GLN A 988 8.26 17.88 0.04
N THR A 989 7.95 17.58 1.31
CA THR A 989 7.50 16.25 1.76
C THR A 989 5.99 16.08 1.65
#